data_44af2ba26143ff8cad03147bf32f117c
#
_entry.id   44af2ba26143ff8cad03147bf32f117c
#
_cell.length_a   1.000
_cell.length_b   1.000
_cell.length_c   1.000
_cell.angle_alpha   90.00
_cell.angle_beta   90.00
_cell.angle_gamma   90.00
#
_symmetry.space_group_name_H-M   'P 1'
#
loop_
_entity.id
_entity.type
_entity.pdbx_description
1 polymer ?
#
loop_
_entity_poly.entity_id
_entity_poly.type
_entity_poly.pdbx_seq_one_letter_code
_entity_poly.pdbx_strand_id
1 'polypeptide(L)'
;MHPDTPPPSWTLSAQEPERPAQVRRILRLFRPYRGRLAVVGLLVAASALVSVASPFLLREILDTAIPDGRTGLLTLLALGMIAAAVVNSVFGVLQTLISTTVGQRVMHDLRTAVYDRLQRMPLAFFTRTRTGEVQSRIANDIGGMQATVTSTATSLVSNLTSVVATVVAMLALDWRLTVVSLLLLPLFVWVSRRVGAERKKITSQRQKQMATMSAMVTESLSVSGILLGRTMGRSESLTQQFAQESERLVDLEVRSNMAGRWRMSTIGIVMAAMPALIYWAAGIALQAGGPAVSIGTLVAFVSLQQGLLRPTVSLLSTGVQVQTSLALFARIFEYLDLPIDITEPAEPVRLEKVRGEVRFDGVDFDYESPAPGASNGTPVNGPAVNGTSVKGAPVNATSVNGTPAVDISKGAPAKGTLRGIDLTVPAGGSLAVVGPTGSGKTTLSYLVPRLYDVTGGRLLIDGVDVRDLDFDTLARAVGVVSQETYLFHASVGENLRFAKPDATDEEIVAAAEAAQIHDHIASLPDGYDTLVGERGYRFSGGEKQRLAIARTILRDPPVLILDEATSALDTRTEQAVQQAIDALSAGRTTITIAHRLSTVRDADQIVVLDGGHIAERGTHEELLAMGGRYAALVRRDSHLAPVAPAV
;
A
#
# COMPACT_ATOMS: atom_id res chain seq x y z
N MET A 1 -16.84 18.61 5.85
CA MET A 1 -15.65 19.07 5.13
C MET A 1 -15.91 20.48 4.63
N HIS A 2 -15.26 21.49 5.19
CA HIS A 2 -15.32 22.87 4.71
C HIS A 2 -14.53 22.97 3.40
N PRO A 3 -15.05 23.60 2.34
CA PRO A 3 -14.40 23.64 1.02
C PRO A 3 -13.13 24.51 0.94
N ASP A 4 -12.74 25.21 2.00
CA ASP A 4 -11.67 26.23 1.95
C ASP A 4 -10.42 25.89 2.78
N THR A 5 -10.31 24.71 3.39
CA THR A 5 -9.07 24.29 4.06
C THR A 5 -8.15 23.59 3.04
N PRO A 6 -6.90 24.07 2.84
CA PRO A 6 -5.96 23.36 1.99
C PRO A 6 -5.74 21.95 2.56
N PRO A 7 -5.74 20.91 1.71
CA PRO A 7 -5.50 19.56 2.16
C PRO A 7 -4.13 19.50 2.86
N PRO A 8 -3.99 18.68 3.92
CA PRO A 8 -2.69 18.48 4.57
C PRO A 8 -1.62 18.06 3.56
N SER A 9 -0.36 18.40 3.83
CA SER A 9 0.79 18.19 2.92
C SER A 9 0.95 16.75 2.40
N TRP A 10 0.37 15.77 3.11
CA TRP A 10 0.39 14.34 2.76
C TRP A 10 -0.92 13.84 2.12
N THR A 11 -1.92 14.68 1.84
CA THR A 11 -3.04 14.25 1.00
C THR A 11 -2.54 14.05 -0.42
N LEU A 12 -2.82 12.85 -0.94
CA LEU A 12 -2.48 12.45 -2.30
C LEU A 12 -2.97 13.52 -3.28
N SER A 13 -2.04 14.30 -3.85
CA SER A 13 -2.39 15.30 -4.84
C SER A 13 -2.81 14.61 -6.13
N ALA A 14 -3.98 14.97 -6.67
CA ALA A 14 -4.48 14.47 -7.94
C ALA A 14 -3.68 14.98 -9.17
N GLN A 15 -2.55 15.67 -8.97
CA GLN A 15 -1.70 16.10 -10.07
C GLN A 15 -0.85 14.93 -10.55
N GLU A 16 -1.23 14.33 -11.68
CA GLU A 16 -0.37 13.38 -12.38
C GLU A 16 0.96 14.07 -12.73
N PRO A 17 2.11 13.62 -12.20
CA PRO A 17 3.40 14.17 -12.58
C PRO A 17 3.63 13.96 -14.07
N GLU A 18 4.29 14.92 -14.74
CA GLU A 18 4.56 14.86 -16.18
C GLU A 18 5.20 13.52 -16.58
N ARG A 19 4.61 12.85 -17.56
CA ARG A 19 5.04 11.52 -18.06
C ARG A 19 6.57 11.38 -18.29
N PRO A 20 7.30 12.38 -18.83
CA PRO A 20 8.75 12.26 -19.04
C PRO A 20 9.56 12.19 -17.73
N ALA A 21 9.10 12.85 -16.66
CA ALA A 21 9.77 12.78 -15.34
C ALA A 21 9.64 11.40 -14.70
N GLN A 22 8.49 10.76 -14.82
CA GLN A 22 8.25 9.39 -14.34
C GLN A 22 9.13 8.36 -15.05
N VAL A 23 9.21 8.42 -16.38
CA VAL A 23 10.05 7.51 -17.17
C VAL A 23 11.52 7.63 -16.77
N ARG A 24 12.04 8.85 -16.59
CA ARG A 24 13.41 9.07 -16.13
C ARG A 24 13.67 8.49 -14.75
N ARG A 25 12.71 8.59 -13.84
CA ARG A 25 12.78 8.02 -12.48
C ARG A 25 12.78 6.49 -12.53
N ILE A 26 11.92 5.89 -13.33
CA ILE A 26 11.89 4.44 -13.55
C ILE A 26 13.24 3.96 -14.11
N LEU A 27 13.79 4.60 -15.14
CA LEU A 27 15.10 4.25 -15.69
C LEU A 27 16.21 4.32 -14.66
N ARG A 28 16.13 5.25 -13.70
CA ARG A 28 17.11 5.35 -12.60
C ARG A 28 17.09 4.13 -11.68
N LEU A 29 15.96 3.47 -11.47
CA LEU A 29 15.86 2.22 -10.69
C LEU A 29 16.64 1.07 -11.33
N PHE A 30 16.79 1.07 -12.66
CA PHE A 30 17.54 0.04 -13.40
C PHE A 30 19.03 0.35 -13.52
N ARG A 31 19.48 1.56 -13.13
CA ARG A 31 20.87 1.98 -13.25
C ARG A 31 21.88 1.05 -12.55
N PRO A 32 21.62 0.51 -11.34
CA PRO A 32 22.53 -0.45 -10.70
C PRO A 32 22.74 -1.74 -11.50
N TYR A 33 21.76 -2.10 -12.35
CA TYR A 33 21.72 -3.37 -13.09
C TYR A 33 22.12 -3.25 -14.55
N ARG A 34 22.68 -2.09 -14.98
CA ARG A 34 23.03 -1.77 -16.38
C ARG A 34 23.92 -2.83 -17.05
N GLY A 35 24.86 -3.44 -16.31
CA GLY A 35 25.72 -4.49 -16.86
C GLY A 35 24.93 -5.74 -17.24
N ARG A 36 24.03 -6.20 -16.37
CA ARG A 36 23.16 -7.35 -16.66
C ARG A 36 22.18 -7.07 -17.80
N LEU A 37 21.66 -5.86 -17.88
CA LEU A 37 20.78 -5.43 -18.99
C LEU A 37 21.53 -5.36 -20.31
N ALA A 38 22.80 -4.95 -20.32
CA ALA A 38 23.66 -4.97 -21.51
C ALA A 38 23.88 -6.42 -22.01
N VAL A 39 24.10 -7.38 -21.10
CA VAL A 39 24.19 -8.82 -21.46
C VAL A 39 22.86 -9.31 -22.05
N VAL A 40 21.71 -8.93 -21.48
CA VAL A 40 20.39 -9.27 -22.06
C VAL A 40 20.26 -8.68 -23.47
N GLY A 41 20.66 -7.42 -23.68
CA GLY A 41 20.63 -6.80 -25.01
C GLY A 41 21.53 -7.54 -26.03
N LEU A 42 22.72 -7.97 -25.62
CA LEU A 42 23.62 -8.75 -26.44
C LEU A 42 23.01 -10.13 -26.80
N LEU A 43 22.44 -10.82 -25.81
CA LEU A 43 21.76 -12.11 -26.04
C LEU A 43 20.56 -11.97 -26.98
N VAL A 44 19.79 -10.88 -26.86
CA VAL A 44 18.67 -10.57 -27.76
C VAL A 44 19.17 -10.36 -29.20
N ALA A 45 20.22 -9.59 -29.39
CA ALA A 45 20.81 -9.35 -30.71
C ALA A 45 21.36 -10.65 -31.32
N ALA A 46 22.10 -11.42 -30.53
CA ALA A 46 22.62 -12.72 -30.98
C ALA A 46 21.51 -13.71 -31.32
N SER A 47 20.46 -13.79 -30.50
CA SER A 47 19.28 -14.63 -30.75
C SER A 47 18.56 -14.23 -32.04
N ALA A 48 18.41 -12.93 -32.30
CA ALA A 48 17.79 -12.46 -33.54
C ALA A 48 18.60 -12.84 -34.78
N LEU A 49 19.94 -12.72 -34.74
CA LEU A 49 20.83 -13.15 -35.82
C LEU A 49 20.75 -14.64 -36.08
N VAL A 50 20.81 -15.46 -35.03
CA VAL A 50 20.68 -16.93 -35.14
C VAL A 50 19.32 -17.33 -35.68
N SER A 51 18.26 -16.66 -35.25
CA SER A 51 16.89 -16.91 -35.74
C SER A 51 16.73 -16.65 -37.25
N VAL A 52 17.40 -15.60 -37.75
CA VAL A 52 17.39 -15.24 -39.16
C VAL A 52 18.24 -16.21 -39.99
N ALA A 53 19.28 -16.82 -39.46
CA ALA A 53 20.14 -17.74 -40.17
C ALA A 53 19.40 -19.01 -40.67
N SER A 54 18.44 -19.54 -39.90
CA SER A 54 17.71 -20.76 -40.22
C SER A 54 16.97 -20.72 -41.58
N PRO A 55 16.22 -19.65 -41.95
CA PRO A 55 15.63 -19.52 -43.30
C PRO A 55 16.66 -19.48 -44.43
N PHE A 56 17.84 -18.91 -44.24
CA PHE A 56 18.91 -18.93 -45.26
C PHE A 56 19.50 -20.33 -45.45
N LEU A 57 19.70 -21.08 -44.35
CA LEU A 57 20.11 -22.47 -44.42
C LEU A 57 19.06 -23.32 -45.17
N LEU A 58 17.78 -23.08 -44.90
CA LEU A 58 16.68 -23.75 -45.58
C LEU A 58 16.65 -23.44 -47.09
N ARG A 59 16.92 -22.16 -47.46
CA ARG A 59 17.07 -21.77 -48.85
C ARG A 59 18.16 -22.60 -49.55
N GLU A 60 19.36 -22.68 -48.93
CA GLU A 60 20.50 -23.40 -49.51
C GLU A 60 20.22 -24.92 -49.63
N ILE A 61 19.47 -25.51 -48.72
CA ILE A 61 19.01 -26.88 -48.80
C ILE A 61 18.14 -27.10 -50.05
N LEU A 62 17.16 -26.21 -50.27
CA LEU A 62 16.17 -26.34 -51.34
C LEU A 62 16.72 -25.98 -52.72
N ASP A 63 17.61 -25.00 -52.81
CA ASP A 63 18.13 -24.49 -54.07
C ASP A 63 19.40 -25.20 -54.54
N THR A 64 20.22 -25.78 -53.60
CA THR A 64 21.53 -26.33 -53.93
C THR A 64 21.69 -27.80 -53.50
N ALA A 65 21.45 -28.10 -52.18
CA ALA A 65 21.80 -29.41 -51.65
C ALA A 65 20.93 -30.56 -52.21
N ILE A 66 19.61 -30.31 -52.34
CA ILE A 66 18.64 -31.32 -52.86
C ILE A 66 18.76 -31.46 -54.38
N PRO A 67 18.76 -30.38 -55.19
CA PRO A 67 18.83 -30.50 -56.65
C PRO A 67 20.14 -31.15 -57.14
N ASP A 68 21.27 -30.82 -56.49
CA ASP A 68 22.57 -31.36 -56.84
C ASP A 68 22.88 -32.75 -56.26
N GLY A 69 21.96 -33.31 -55.44
CA GLY A 69 22.15 -34.61 -54.79
C GLY A 69 23.28 -34.65 -53.76
N ARG A 70 23.73 -33.51 -53.21
CA ARG A 70 24.87 -33.39 -52.29
C ARG A 70 24.46 -33.77 -50.86
N THR A 71 24.45 -35.05 -50.55
CA THR A 71 24.02 -35.57 -49.24
C THR A 71 24.86 -35.08 -48.07
N GLY A 72 26.17 -34.88 -48.27
CA GLY A 72 27.06 -34.29 -47.24
C GLY A 72 26.72 -32.86 -46.89
N LEU A 73 26.46 -32.00 -47.90
CA LEU A 73 26.01 -30.63 -47.71
C LEU A 73 24.65 -30.56 -47.04
N LEU A 74 23.71 -31.41 -47.48
CA LEU A 74 22.36 -31.53 -46.88
C LEU A 74 22.46 -31.83 -45.37
N THR A 75 23.28 -32.84 -45.00
CA THR A 75 23.46 -33.18 -43.59
C THR A 75 24.09 -32.04 -42.79
N LEU A 76 25.08 -31.35 -43.33
CA LEU A 76 25.73 -30.22 -42.67
C LEU A 76 24.74 -29.08 -42.43
N LEU A 77 23.93 -28.71 -43.44
CA LEU A 77 22.97 -27.62 -43.31
C LEU A 77 21.84 -27.97 -42.35
N ALA A 78 21.36 -29.24 -42.36
CA ALA A 78 20.35 -29.75 -41.43
C ALA A 78 20.86 -29.70 -39.97
N LEU A 79 22.10 -30.16 -39.74
CA LEU A 79 22.76 -30.04 -38.41
C LEU A 79 22.93 -28.58 -38.00
N GLY A 80 23.27 -27.70 -38.95
CA GLY A 80 23.32 -26.26 -38.72
C GLY A 80 22.00 -25.65 -38.25
N MET A 81 20.88 -26.07 -38.86
CA MET A 81 19.55 -25.64 -38.44
C MET A 81 19.20 -26.13 -37.01
N ILE A 82 19.54 -27.39 -36.69
CA ILE A 82 19.33 -27.96 -35.35
C ILE A 82 20.20 -27.18 -34.33
N ALA A 83 21.48 -26.99 -34.65
CA ALA A 83 22.39 -26.21 -33.79
C ALA A 83 21.87 -24.77 -33.55
N ALA A 84 21.39 -24.09 -34.59
CA ALA A 84 20.79 -22.76 -34.46
C ALA A 84 19.57 -22.77 -33.54
N ALA A 85 18.71 -23.81 -33.64
CA ALA A 85 17.54 -23.94 -32.75
C ALA A 85 17.95 -24.17 -31.29
N VAL A 86 18.95 -25.03 -31.04
CA VAL A 86 19.49 -25.25 -29.69
C VAL A 86 20.11 -23.99 -29.10
N VAL A 87 20.96 -23.30 -29.86
CA VAL A 87 21.59 -22.05 -29.42
C VAL A 87 20.55 -20.98 -29.11
N ASN A 88 19.55 -20.83 -29.96
CA ASN A 88 18.47 -19.86 -29.76
C ASN A 88 17.66 -20.17 -28.49
N SER A 89 17.38 -21.45 -28.22
CA SER A 89 16.70 -21.90 -27.00
C SER A 89 17.54 -21.59 -25.75
N VAL A 90 18.84 -21.86 -25.77
CA VAL A 90 19.76 -21.55 -24.67
C VAL A 90 19.81 -20.03 -24.42
N PHE A 91 19.93 -19.22 -25.48
CA PHE A 91 19.90 -17.76 -25.36
C PHE A 91 18.57 -17.28 -24.76
N GLY A 92 17.44 -17.84 -25.15
CA GLY A 92 16.14 -17.52 -24.60
C GLY A 92 16.03 -17.82 -23.10
N VAL A 93 16.54 -18.97 -22.64
CA VAL A 93 16.58 -19.33 -21.22
C VAL A 93 17.48 -18.39 -20.44
N LEU A 94 18.71 -18.11 -20.91
CA LEU A 94 19.63 -17.19 -20.26
C LEU A 94 19.08 -15.76 -20.19
N GLN A 95 18.48 -15.28 -21.27
CA GLN A 95 17.80 -13.98 -21.33
C GLN A 95 16.69 -13.88 -20.28
N THR A 96 15.84 -14.92 -20.21
CA THR A 96 14.74 -14.98 -19.24
C THR A 96 15.29 -14.99 -17.80
N LEU A 97 16.30 -15.82 -17.53
CA LEU A 97 16.91 -15.91 -16.20
C LEU A 97 17.45 -14.56 -15.73
N ILE A 98 18.28 -13.90 -16.57
CA ILE A 98 18.90 -12.62 -16.21
C ILE A 98 17.85 -11.52 -16.06
N SER A 99 16.89 -11.45 -16.99
CA SER A 99 15.82 -10.46 -17.00
C SER A 99 14.91 -10.60 -15.77
N THR A 100 14.50 -11.84 -15.44
CA THR A 100 13.70 -12.12 -14.26
C THR A 100 14.47 -11.77 -12.97
N THR A 101 15.75 -12.13 -12.90
CA THR A 101 16.60 -11.80 -11.75
C THR A 101 16.69 -10.28 -11.54
N VAL A 102 16.92 -9.50 -12.60
CA VAL A 102 16.96 -8.03 -12.52
C VAL A 102 15.59 -7.48 -12.08
N GLY A 103 14.51 -7.95 -12.69
CA GLY A 103 13.17 -7.49 -12.35
C GLY A 103 12.81 -7.77 -10.88
N GLN A 104 13.14 -8.97 -10.36
CA GLN A 104 12.88 -9.32 -8.96
C GLN A 104 13.72 -8.48 -7.98
N ARG A 105 14.97 -8.15 -8.33
CA ARG A 105 15.81 -7.26 -7.51
C ARG A 105 15.23 -5.85 -7.45
N VAL A 106 14.81 -5.28 -8.58
CA VAL A 106 14.14 -3.97 -8.61
C VAL A 106 12.85 -3.98 -7.78
N MET A 107 12.08 -5.07 -7.82
CA MET A 107 10.87 -5.20 -7.00
C MET A 107 11.19 -5.31 -5.51
N HIS A 108 12.26 -6.02 -5.14
CA HIS A 108 12.75 -6.07 -3.77
C HIS A 108 13.11 -4.67 -3.26
N ASP A 109 13.92 -3.94 -4.02
CA ASP A 109 14.36 -2.58 -3.66
C ASP A 109 13.16 -1.64 -3.47
N LEU A 110 12.14 -1.73 -4.35
CA LEU A 110 10.92 -0.93 -4.24
C LEU A 110 10.08 -1.31 -3.01
N ARG A 111 9.90 -2.61 -2.74
CA ARG A 111 9.15 -3.07 -1.56
C ARG A 111 9.81 -2.58 -0.27
N THR A 112 11.12 -2.72 -0.19
CA THR A 112 11.88 -2.28 0.99
C THR A 112 11.81 -0.76 1.15
N ALA A 113 11.95 0.01 0.06
CA ALA A 113 11.86 1.46 0.10
C ALA A 113 10.46 1.96 0.52
N VAL A 114 9.39 1.35 -0.01
CA VAL A 114 8.01 1.70 0.39
C VAL A 114 7.75 1.33 1.85
N TYR A 115 8.20 0.14 2.29
CA TYR A 115 8.03 -0.29 3.67
C TYR A 115 8.79 0.63 4.65
N ASP A 116 10.06 0.95 4.36
CA ASP A 116 10.86 1.90 5.15
C ASP A 116 10.18 3.28 5.23
N ARG A 117 9.65 3.77 4.10
CA ARG A 117 8.91 5.04 4.07
C ARG A 117 7.67 5.01 4.94
N LEU A 118 6.88 3.94 4.86
CA LEU A 118 5.66 3.78 5.66
C LEU A 118 5.95 3.66 7.16
N GLN A 119 7.04 2.98 7.55
CA GLN A 119 7.44 2.89 8.96
C GLN A 119 7.81 4.26 9.56
N ARG A 120 8.20 5.22 8.73
CA ARG A 120 8.53 6.60 9.14
C ARG A 120 7.35 7.57 9.04
N MET A 121 6.18 7.12 8.57
CA MET A 121 5.01 7.98 8.48
C MET A 121 4.41 8.26 9.85
N PRO A 122 3.93 9.50 10.10
CA PRO A 122 3.31 9.87 11.37
C PRO A 122 2.00 9.11 11.61
N LEU A 123 1.59 8.98 12.88
CA LEU A 123 0.33 8.31 13.26
C LEU A 123 -0.88 8.91 12.53
N ALA A 124 -0.88 10.23 12.28
CA ALA A 124 -1.90 10.95 11.54
C ALA A 124 -2.19 10.35 10.16
N PHE A 125 -1.18 9.82 9.47
CA PHE A 125 -1.35 9.16 8.19
C PHE A 125 -2.21 7.89 8.32
N PHE A 126 -1.92 7.03 9.31
CA PHE A 126 -2.62 5.77 9.51
C PHE A 126 -4.04 5.92 10.05
N THR A 127 -4.32 6.98 10.83
CA THR A 127 -5.67 7.26 11.33
C THR A 127 -6.62 7.75 10.23
N ARG A 128 -6.09 8.41 9.18
CA ARG A 128 -6.87 8.95 8.06
C ARG A 128 -6.88 8.05 6.83
N THR A 129 -5.86 7.20 6.66
CA THR A 129 -5.75 6.26 5.53
C THR A 129 -6.27 4.89 5.96
N ARG A 130 -7.13 4.29 5.12
CA ARG A 130 -7.64 2.94 5.41
C ARG A 130 -6.50 1.93 5.34
N THR A 131 -6.29 1.16 6.40
CA THR A 131 -5.24 0.12 6.48
C THR A 131 -5.28 -0.85 5.29
N GLY A 132 -6.48 -1.22 4.82
CA GLY A 132 -6.65 -2.07 3.64
C GLY A 132 -6.15 -1.43 2.35
N GLU A 133 -6.16 -0.11 2.23
CA GLU A 133 -5.59 0.60 1.07
C GLU A 133 -4.07 0.49 1.05
N VAL A 134 -3.40 0.74 2.17
CA VAL A 134 -1.94 0.61 2.31
C VAL A 134 -1.51 -0.84 2.01
N GLN A 135 -2.20 -1.82 2.59
CA GLN A 135 -1.93 -3.24 2.38
C GLN A 135 -2.12 -3.63 0.91
N SER A 136 -3.22 -3.20 0.27
CA SER A 136 -3.49 -3.45 -1.15
C SER A 136 -2.42 -2.84 -2.05
N ARG A 137 -1.90 -1.65 -1.74
CA ARG A 137 -0.84 -0.99 -2.49
C ARG A 137 0.46 -1.78 -2.45
N ILE A 138 0.89 -2.24 -1.27
CA ILE A 138 2.12 -3.04 -1.13
C ILE A 138 1.97 -4.40 -1.81
N ALA A 139 0.85 -5.11 -1.59
CA ALA A 139 0.67 -6.46 -2.10
C ALA A 139 0.32 -6.50 -3.59
N ASN A 140 -0.66 -5.70 -4.02
CA ASN A 140 -1.25 -5.79 -5.36
C ASN A 140 -0.57 -4.87 -6.37
N ASP A 141 -0.25 -3.61 -6.01
CA ASP A 141 0.34 -2.68 -6.97
C ASP A 141 1.78 -3.08 -7.29
N ILE A 142 2.60 -3.38 -6.27
CA ILE A 142 3.97 -3.87 -6.48
C ILE A 142 3.95 -5.26 -7.14
N GLY A 143 3.03 -6.15 -6.74
CA GLY A 143 2.84 -7.46 -7.37
C GLY A 143 2.44 -7.34 -8.85
N GLY A 144 1.50 -6.45 -9.18
CA GLY A 144 1.07 -6.18 -10.56
C GLY A 144 2.17 -5.61 -11.45
N MET A 145 3.08 -4.81 -10.89
CA MET A 145 4.25 -4.28 -11.60
C MET A 145 5.28 -5.36 -11.95
N GLN A 146 5.40 -6.41 -11.15
CA GLN A 146 6.40 -7.46 -11.34
C GLN A 146 6.33 -8.08 -12.74
N ALA A 147 5.16 -8.52 -13.18
CA ALA A 147 4.95 -9.10 -14.50
C ALA A 147 5.35 -8.13 -15.63
N THR A 148 5.07 -6.85 -15.43
CA THR A 148 5.30 -5.83 -16.44
C THR A 148 6.76 -5.37 -16.48
N VAL A 149 7.41 -5.18 -15.36
CA VAL A 149 8.82 -4.75 -15.29
C VAL A 149 9.77 -5.82 -15.83
N THR A 150 9.52 -7.10 -15.50
CA THR A 150 10.38 -8.20 -15.95
C THR A 150 10.17 -8.56 -17.41
N SER A 151 8.92 -8.58 -17.89
CA SER A 151 8.60 -9.08 -19.23
C SER A 151 8.47 -7.97 -20.28
N THR A 152 7.86 -6.83 -19.95
CA THR A 152 7.51 -5.82 -20.96
C THR A 152 8.74 -5.13 -21.56
N ALA A 153 9.71 -4.71 -20.72
CA ALA A 153 10.93 -4.05 -21.21
C ALA A 153 11.75 -4.99 -22.11
N THR A 154 11.95 -6.23 -21.64
CA THR A 154 12.70 -7.25 -22.40
C THR A 154 11.97 -7.64 -23.67
N SER A 155 10.65 -7.83 -23.62
CA SER A 155 9.82 -8.15 -24.80
C SER A 155 9.84 -7.02 -25.82
N LEU A 156 9.83 -5.75 -25.37
CA LEU A 156 9.90 -4.60 -26.28
C LEU A 156 11.22 -4.61 -27.07
N VAL A 157 12.35 -4.76 -26.36
CA VAL A 157 13.67 -4.80 -27.00
C VAL A 157 13.81 -6.02 -27.91
N SER A 158 13.40 -7.21 -27.43
CA SER A 158 13.47 -8.45 -28.20
C SER A 158 12.61 -8.40 -29.47
N ASN A 159 11.34 -7.97 -29.34
CA ASN A 159 10.46 -7.89 -30.49
C ASN A 159 10.89 -6.85 -31.51
N LEU A 160 11.38 -5.66 -31.04
CA LEU A 160 11.89 -4.63 -31.93
C LEU A 160 13.14 -5.12 -32.69
N THR A 161 14.09 -5.73 -31.97
CA THR A 161 15.31 -6.31 -32.58
C THR A 161 14.95 -7.41 -33.59
N SER A 162 14.01 -8.30 -33.24
CA SER A 162 13.55 -9.36 -34.11
C SER A 162 12.87 -8.81 -35.37
N VAL A 163 12.00 -7.79 -35.26
CA VAL A 163 11.36 -7.15 -36.41
C VAL A 163 12.41 -6.53 -37.33
N VAL A 164 13.35 -5.78 -36.79
CA VAL A 164 14.41 -5.13 -37.56
C VAL A 164 15.27 -6.18 -38.28
N ALA A 165 15.75 -7.20 -37.57
CA ALA A 165 16.57 -8.27 -38.13
C ALA A 165 15.85 -9.03 -39.25
N THR A 166 14.56 -9.34 -39.02
CA THR A 166 13.74 -10.07 -40.01
C THR A 166 13.48 -9.21 -41.25
N VAL A 167 13.16 -7.91 -41.11
CA VAL A 167 12.95 -7.02 -42.26
C VAL A 167 14.24 -6.84 -43.06
N VAL A 168 15.39 -6.69 -42.40
CA VAL A 168 16.70 -6.63 -43.08
C VAL A 168 16.98 -7.92 -43.84
N ALA A 169 16.70 -9.08 -43.26
CA ALA A 169 16.87 -10.37 -43.92
C ALA A 169 15.93 -10.56 -45.11
N MET A 170 14.67 -10.12 -45.00
CA MET A 170 13.71 -10.14 -46.11
C MET A 170 14.17 -9.25 -47.27
N LEU A 171 14.69 -8.04 -46.98
CA LEU A 171 15.25 -7.13 -47.98
C LEU A 171 16.48 -7.73 -48.66
N ALA A 172 17.32 -8.46 -47.93
CA ALA A 172 18.49 -9.16 -48.48
C ALA A 172 18.11 -10.34 -49.39
N LEU A 173 16.97 -10.99 -49.15
CA LEU A 173 16.47 -12.06 -50.00
C LEU A 173 15.81 -11.54 -51.29
N ASP A 174 14.81 -10.68 -51.17
CA ASP A 174 14.13 -10.06 -52.28
C ASP A 174 13.39 -8.79 -51.80
N TRP A 175 13.82 -7.62 -52.26
CA TRP A 175 13.22 -6.34 -51.89
C TRP A 175 11.80 -6.14 -52.40
N ARG A 176 11.44 -6.75 -53.57
CA ARG A 176 10.12 -6.61 -54.19
C ARG A 176 9.05 -7.36 -53.37
N LEU A 177 9.33 -8.62 -53.00
CA LEU A 177 8.47 -9.38 -52.14
C LEU A 177 8.34 -8.73 -50.76
N THR A 178 9.41 -8.11 -50.28
CA THR A 178 9.41 -7.39 -48.99
C THR A 178 8.46 -6.19 -49.03
N VAL A 179 8.48 -5.40 -50.12
CA VAL A 179 7.54 -4.27 -50.28
C VAL A 179 6.08 -4.76 -50.31
N VAL A 180 5.79 -5.82 -51.06
CA VAL A 180 4.44 -6.42 -51.10
C VAL A 180 4.01 -6.87 -49.70
N SER A 181 4.91 -7.55 -48.98
CA SER A 181 4.63 -8.02 -47.60
C SER A 181 4.39 -6.86 -46.63
N LEU A 182 5.20 -5.78 -46.71
CA LEU A 182 5.06 -4.61 -45.84
C LEU A 182 3.81 -3.80 -46.15
N LEU A 183 3.33 -3.74 -47.41
CA LEU A 183 2.08 -3.11 -47.78
C LEU A 183 0.84 -3.76 -47.18
N LEU A 184 0.90 -5.05 -46.87
CA LEU A 184 -0.18 -5.79 -46.19
C LEU A 184 -0.22 -5.55 -44.68
N LEU A 185 0.88 -5.12 -44.09
CA LEU A 185 1.00 -4.88 -42.63
C LEU A 185 0.05 -3.80 -42.11
N PRO A 186 -0.12 -2.62 -42.75
CA PRO A 186 -1.09 -1.61 -42.29
C PRO A 186 -2.53 -2.12 -42.27
N LEU A 187 -2.93 -2.92 -43.24
CA LEU A 187 -4.26 -3.55 -43.27
C LEU A 187 -4.44 -4.46 -42.05
N PHE A 188 -3.45 -5.29 -41.77
CA PHE A 188 -3.44 -6.16 -40.60
C PHE A 188 -3.54 -5.37 -39.28
N VAL A 189 -2.75 -4.29 -39.15
CA VAL A 189 -2.76 -3.42 -37.97
C VAL A 189 -4.13 -2.74 -37.79
N TRP A 190 -4.73 -2.28 -38.88
CA TRP A 190 -6.05 -1.64 -38.85
C TRP A 190 -7.14 -2.60 -38.36
N VAL A 191 -7.21 -3.82 -38.92
CA VAL A 191 -8.15 -4.86 -38.47
C VAL A 191 -7.93 -5.21 -37.01
N SER A 192 -6.68 -5.44 -36.60
CA SER A 192 -6.33 -5.79 -35.22
C SER A 192 -6.72 -4.71 -34.21
N ARG A 193 -6.52 -3.42 -34.55
CA ARG A 193 -6.91 -2.28 -33.70
C ARG A 193 -8.43 -2.14 -33.55
N ARG A 194 -9.18 -2.32 -34.63
CA ARG A 194 -10.64 -2.21 -34.60
C ARG A 194 -11.27 -3.27 -33.69
N VAL A 195 -10.87 -4.52 -33.83
CA VAL A 195 -11.35 -5.63 -32.98
C VAL A 195 -10.86 -5.46 -31.52
N GLY A 196 -9.66 -4.90 -31.32
CA GLY A 196 -9.10 -4.65 -30.00
C GLY A 196 -9.87 -3.60 -29.19
N ALA A 197 -10.39 -2.55 -29.84
CA ALA A 197 -11.14 -1.48 -29.19
C ALA A 197 -12.48 -1.97 -28.59
N GLU A 198 -13.20 -2.80 -29.33
CA GLU A 198 -14.46 -3.41 -28.85
C GLU A 198 -14.24 -4.32 -27.65
N ARG A 199 -13.22 -5.16 -27.69
CA ARG A 199 -12.83 -6.02 -26.56
C ARG A 199 -12.51 -5.21 -25.30
N LYS A 200 -11.81 -4.08 -25.42
CA LYS A 200 -11.48 -3.21 -24.27
C LYS A 200 -12.75 -2.73 -23.57
N LYS A 201 -13.78 -2.32 -24.32
CA LYS A 201 -15.07 -1.87 -23.76
C LYS A 201 -15.76 -2.99 -22.97
N ILE A 202 -15.86 -4.19 -23.57
CA ILE A 202 -16.50 -5.35 -22.92
C ILE A 202 -15.71 -5.77 -21.67
N THR A 203 -14.39 -5.83 -21.75
CA THR A 203 -13.54 -6.19 -20.61
C THR A 203 -13.68 -5.19 -19.45
N SER A 204 -13.79 -3.89 -19.74
CA SER A 204 -14.04 -2.87 -18.72
C SER A 204 -15.41 -3.05 -18.03
N GLN A 205 -16.45 -3.37 -18.78
CA GLN A 205 -17.77 -3.66 -18.21
C GLN A 205 -17.73 -4.91 -17.33
N ARG A 206 -17.08 -5.99 -17.79
CA ARG A 206 -16.86 -7.20 -17.02
C ARG A 206 -16.15 -6.93 -15.69
N GLN A 207 -15.07 -6.14 -15.71
CA GLN A 207 -14.33 -5.77 -14.51
C GLN A 207 -15.18 -4.98 -13.51
N LYS A 208 -16.03 -4.06 -13.99
CA LYS A 208 -16.97 -3.34 -13.13
C LYS A 208 -17.96 -4.30 -12.48
N GLN A 209 -18.51 -5.25 -13.25
CA GLN A 209 -19.44 -6.25 -12.73
C GLN A 209 -18.80 -7.15 -11.67
N MET A 210 -17.56 -7.62 -11.92
CA MET A 210 -16.77 -8.36 -10.93
C MET A 210 -16.55 -7.57 -9.64
N ALA A 211 -16.24 -6.27 -9.75
CA ALA A 211 -16.07 -5.41 -8.58
C ALA A 211 -17.36 -5.26 -7.78
N THR A 212 -18.52 -5.11 -8.45
CA THR A 212 -19.83 -5.07 -7.80
C THR A 212 -20.14 -6.37 -7.04
N MET A 213 -19.89 -7.52 -7.66
CA MET A 213 -20.07 -8.82 -7.00
C MET A 213 -19.12 -9.01 -5.81
N SER A 214 -17.86 -8.63 -5.95
CA SER A 214 -16.89 -8.71 -4.84
C SER A 214 -17.29 -7.82 -3.66
N ALA A 215 -17.79 -6.61 -3.92
CA ALA A 215 -18.30 -5.73 -2.88
C ALA A 215 -19.51 -6.36 -2.15
N MET A 216 -20.46 -6.93 -2.90
CA MET A 216 -21.62 -7.64 -2.36
C MET A 216 -21.21 -8.83 -1.48
N VAL A 217 -20.23 -9.64 -1.91
CA VAL A 217 -19.69 -10.77 -1.14
C VAL A 217 -19.04 -10.26 0.15
N THR A 218 -18.20 -9.23 0.07
CA THR A 218 -17.51 -8.66 1.24
C THR A 218 -18.50 -8.10 2.27
N GLU A 219 -19.55 -7.43 1.82
CA GLU A 219 -20.57 -6.85 2.68
C GLU A 219 -21.47 -7.94 3.29
N SER A 220 -22.04 -8.82 2.46
CA SER A 220 -23.04 -9.81 2.90
C SER A 220 -22.43 -10.97 3.71
N LEU A 221 -21.17 -11.37 3.44
CA LEU A 221 -20.48 -12.46 4.15
C LEU A 221 -19.58 -11.96 5.29
N SER A 222 -19.55 -10.67 5.60
CA SER A 222 -18.98 -10.18 6.85
C SER A 222 -19.76 -10.72 8.05
N VAL A 223 -19.12 -10.81 9.23
CA VAL A 223 -19.81 -11.26 10.46
C VAL A 223 -21.08 -10.46 10.72
N SER A 224 -21.01 -9.13 10.60
CA SER A 224 -22.16 -8.24 10.76
C SER A 224 -23.21 -8.42 9.66
N GLY A 225 -22.77 -8.63 8.41
CA GLY A 225 -23.64 -8.85 7.26
C GLY A 225 -24.44 -10.16 7.39
N ILE A 226 -23.78 -11.25 7.78
CA ILE A 226 -24.44 -12.54 8.03
C ILE A 226 -25.41 -12.45 9.21
N LEU A 227 -24.98 -11.81 10.32
CA LEU A 227 -25.84 -11.60 11.47
C LEU A 227 -27.11 -10.85 11.08
N LEU A 228 -26.96 -9.71 10.40
CA LEU A 228 -28.09 -8.88 9.95
C LEU A 228 -28.97 -9.62 8.94
N GLY A 229 -28.37 -10.30 7.95
CA GLY A 229 -29.10 -11.05 6.93
C GLY A 229 -29.98 -12.16 7.54
N ARG A 230 -29.46 -12.89 8.54
CA ARG A 230 -30.19 -13.95 9.23
C ARG A 230 -31.24 -13.41 10.19
N THR A 231 -30.91 -12.41 11.01
CA THR A 231 -31.86 -11.84 11.98
C THR A 231 -33.02 -11.10 11.32
N MET A 232 -32.81 -10.53 10.14
CA MET A 232 -33.85 -9.85 9.35
C MET A 232 -34.55 -10.77 8.33
N GLY A 233 -34.21 -12.07 8.27
CA GLY A 233 -34.82 -13.03 7.34
C GLY A 233 -34.53 -12.73 5.86
N ARG A 234 -33.42 -12.05 5.53
CA ARG A 234 -33.10 -11.58 4.17
C ARG A 234 -32.11 -12.48 3.39
N SER A 235 -31.73 -13.62 3.95
CA SER A 235 -30.72 -14.51 3.34
C SER A 235 -31.11 -14.96 1.92
N GLU A 236 -32.40 -15.29 1.70
CA GLU A 236 -32.86 -15.71 0.39
C GLU A 236 -32.84 -14.56 -0.64
N SER A 237 -33.29 -13.35 -0.25
CA SER A 237 -33.26 -12.19 -1.13
C SER A 237 -31.81 -11.77 -1.51
N LEU A 238 -30.84 -11.91 -0.61
CA LEU A 238 -29.43 -11.68 -0.90
C LEU A 238 -28.88 -12.71 -1.88
N THR A 239 -29.29 -13.99 -1.72
CA THR A 239 -28.90 -15.07 -2.66
C THR A 239 -29.48 -14.80 -4.05
N GLN A 240 -30.75 -14.40 -4.15
CA GLN A 240 -31.38 -14.08 -5.44
C GLN A 240 -30.72 -12.87 -6.10
N GLN A 241 -30.39 -11.83 -5.33
CA GLN A 241 -29.68 -10.66 -5.84
C GLN A 241 -28.28 -11.03 -6.37
N PHE A 242 -27.54 -11.85 -5.64
CA PHE A 242 -26.24 -12.35 -6.08
C PHE A 242 -26.37 -13.19 -7.36
N ALA A 243 -27.38 -14.06 -7.47
CA ALA A 243 -27.65 -14.87 -8.65
C ALA A 243 -27.93 -14.00 -9.89
N GLN A 244 -28.71 -12.91 -9.74
CA GLN A 244 -28.98 -11.97 -10.84
C GLN A 244 -27.70 -11.25 -11.32
N GLU A 245 -26.87 -10.79 -10.40
CA GLU A 245 -25.59 -10.16 -10.79
C GLU A 245 -24.60 -11.16 -11.39
N SER A 246 -24.62 -12.42 -10.94
CA SER A 246 -23.85 -13.52 -11.52
C SER A 246 -24.30 -13.84 -12.95
N GLU A 247 -25.60 -13.85 -13.22
CA GLU A 247 -26.14 -14.07 -14.58
C GLU A 247 -25.70 -12.96 -15.54
N ARG A 248 -25.73 -11.70 -15.10
CA ARG A 248 -25.20 -10.57 -15.88
C ARG A 248 -23.70 -10.75 -16.19
N LEU A 249 -22.95 -11.28 -15.23
CA LEU A 249 -21.53 -11.57 -15.44
C LEU A 249 -21.32 -12.68 -16.48
N VAL A 250 -22.17 -13.73 -16.51
CA VAL A 250 -22.13 -14.79 -17.53
C VAL A 250 -22.20 -14.20 -18.93
N ASP A 251 -23.18 -13.34 -19.20
CA ASP A 251 -23.34 -12.67 -20.50
C ASP A 251 -22.09 -11.86 -20.89
N LEU A 252 -21.55 -11.08 -19.96
CA LEU A 252 -20.34 -10.28 -20.21
C LEU A 252 -19.11 -11.15 -20.42
N GLU A 253 -18.99 -12.27 -19.70
CA GLU A 253 -17.89 -13.23 -19.81
C GLU A 253 -17.93 -13.93 -21.19
N VAL A 254 -19.09 -14.43 -21.60
CA VAL A 254 -19.30 -15.02 -22.93
C VAL A 254 -18.94 -14.02 -24.03
N ARG A 255 -19.47 -12.80 -23.97
CA ARG A 255 -19.16 -11.74 -24.97
C ARG A 255 -17.67 -11.40 -24.98
N SER A 256 -17.03 -11.28 -23.81
CA SER A 256 -15.60 -10.99 -23.70
C SER A 256 -14.73 -12.11 -24.31
N ASN A 257 -15.08 -13.36 -24.03
CA ASN A 257 -14.38 -14.52 -24.57
C ASN A 257 -14.58 -14.66 -26.08
N MET A 258 -15.80 -14.44 -26.59
CA MET A 258 -16.08 -14.46 -28.02
C MET A 258 -15.35 -13.36 -28.78
N ALA A 259 -15.33 -12.11 -28.24
CA ALA A 259 -14.55 -11.02 -28.82
C ALA A 259 -13.05 -11.34 -28.88
N GLY A 260 -12.51 -12.02 -27.82
CA GLY A 260 -11.14 -12.51 -27.79
C GLY A 260 -10.88 -13.59 -28.86
N ARG A 261 -11.81 -14.53 -29.01
CA ARG A 261 -11.76 -15.63 -29.99
C ARG A 261 -11.78 -15.10 -31.43
N TRP A 262 -12.69 -14.19 -31.74
CA TRP A 262 -12.78 -13.53 -33.05
C TRP A 262 -11.49 -12.80 -33.42
N ARG A 263 -10.88 -12.11 -32.46
CA ARG A 263 -9.57 -11.46 -32.68
C ARG A 263 -8.49 -12.46 -33.07
N MET A 264 -8.38 -13.57 -32.33
CA MET A 264 -7.38 -14.61 -32.62
C MET A 264 -7.65 -15.30 -33.94
N SER A 265 -8.92 -15.58 -34.27
CA SER A 265 -9.33 -16.13 -35.54
C SER A 265 -8.96 -15.20 -36.71
N THR A 266 -9.23 -13.90 -36.61
CA THR A 266 -8.86 -12.93 -37.64
C THR A 266 -7.35 -12.88 -37.87
N ILE A 267 -6.55 -12.88 -36.78
CA ILE A 267 -5.09 -12.97 -36.87
C ILE A 267 -4.68 -14.28 -37.58
N GLY A 268 -5.29 -15.39 -37.22
CA GLY A 268 -5.02 -16.71 -37.84
C GLY A 268 -5.34 -16.72 -39.33
N ILE A 269 -6.46 -16.15 -39.76
CA ILE A 269 -6.84 -16.04 -41.19
C ILE A 269 -5.80 -15.21 -41.95
N VAL A 270 -5.39 -14.09 -41.42
CA VAL A 270 -4.36 -13.23 -42.06
C VAL A 270 -3.04 -14.01 -42.17
N MET A 271 -2.62 -14.68 -41.07
CA MET A 271 -1.39 -15.48 -41.08
C MET A 271 -1.42 -16.61 -42.12
N ALA A 272 -2.57 -17.24 -42.31
CA ALA A 272 -2.74 -18.31 -43.30
C ALA A 272 -2.82 -17.79 -44.74
N ALA A 273 -3.42 -16.61 -44.94
CA ALA A 273 -3.55 -16.01 -46.25
C ALA A 273 -2.25 -15.39 -46.81
N MET A 274 -1.37 -14.90 -45.92
CA MET A 274 -0.13 -14.21 -46.28
C MET A 274 0.80 -15.06 -47.19
N PRO A 275 1.13 -16.30 -46.90
CA PRO A 275 1.93 -17.13 -47.79
C PRO A 275 1.30 -17.30 -49.19
N ALA A 276 -0.03 -17.50 -49.25
CA ALA A 276 -0.75 -17.62 -50.49
C ALA A 276 -0.63 -16.36 -51.36
N LEU A 277 -0.76 -15.17 -50.74
CA LEU A 277 -0.60 -13.89 -51.46
C LEU A 277 0.83 -13.68 -51.99
N ILE A 278 1.86 -14.16 -51.24
CA ILE A 278 3.24 -14.08 -51.72
C ILE A 278 3.48 -15.00 -52.89
N TYR A 279 3.03 -16.26 -52.80
CA TYR A 279 3.15 -17.19 -53.93
C TYR A 279 2.41 -16.71 -55.17
N TRP A 280 1.20 -16.11 -54.98
CA TRP A 280 0.43 -15.49 -56.07
C TRP A 280 1.15 -14.31 -56.68
N ALA A 281 1.69 -13.37 -55.85
CA ALA A 281 2.45 -12.23 -56.32
C ALA A 281 3.73 -12.62 -57.10
N ALA A 282 4.46 -13.61 -56.58
CA ALA A 282 5.63 -14.18 -57.26
C ALA A 282 5.30 -14.83 -58.61
N GLY A 283 4.16 -15.55 -58.68
CA GLY A 283 3.67 -16.13 -59.91
C GLY A 283 3.30 -15.09 -60.97
N ILE A 284 2.59 -14.02 -60.60
CA ILE A 284 2.27 -12.89 -61.48
C ILE A 284 3.54 -12.19 -61.97
N ALA A 285 4.48 -11.91 -61.05
CA ALA A 285 5.75 -11.27 -61.40
C ALA A 285 6.54 -12.10 -62.43
N LEU A 286 6.52 -13.42 -62.33
CA LEU A 286 7.17 -14.30 -63.27
C LEU A 286 6.46 -14.25 -64.66
N GLN A 287 5.12 -14.25 -64.71
CA GLN A 287 4.36 -14.13 -65.94
C GLN A 287 4.56 -12.78 -66.64
N ALA A 288 4.79 -11.73 -65.85
CA ALA A 288 5.08 -10.38 -66.39
C ALA A 288 6.53 -10.17 -66.84
N GLY A 289 7.32 -11.26 -66.99
CA GLY A 289 8.72 -11.20 -67.44
C GLY A 289 9.71 -10.75 -66.36
N GLY A 290 9.29 -10.77 -65.09
CA GLY A 290 10.19 -10.47 -63.96
C GLY A 290 11.24 -11.60 -63.76
N PRO A 291 12.30 -11.34 -62.96
CA PRO A 291 13.31 -12.32 -62.67
C PRO A 291 12.70 -13.50 -61.90
N ALA A 292 13.07 -14.73 -62.29
CA ALA A 292 12.62 -15.95 -61.63
C ALA A 292 13.17 -15.99 -60.16
N VAL A 293 12.27 -16.11 -59.19
CA VAL A 293 12.60 -16.32 -57.79
C VAL A 293 12.71 -17.80 -57.56
N SER A 294 13.80 -18.30 -56.92
CA SER A 294 13.99 -19.70 -56.63
C SER A 294 12.96 -20.22 -55.60
N ILE A 295 12.67 -21.51 -55.62
CA ILE A 295 11.74 -22.16 -54.68
C ILE A 295 12.26 -21.97 -53.24
N GLY A 296 13.57 -22.16 -53.01
CA GLY A 296 14.17 -21.98 -51.72
C GLY A 296 14.06 -20.53 -51.20
N THR A 297 14.23 -19.55 -52.10
CA THR A 297 14.02 -18.14 -51.75
C THR A 297 12.57 -17.86 -51.34
N LEU A 298 11.58 -18.40 -52.04
CA LEU A 298 10.17 -18.22 -51.69
C LEU A 298 9.82 -18.86 -50.33
N VAL A 299 10.32 -20.08 -50.08
CA VAL A 299 10.08 -20.78 -48.82
C VAL A 299 10.77 -20.05 -47.65
N ALA A 300 12.02 -19.64 -47.83
CA ALA A 300 12.75 -18.86 -46.84
C ALA A 300 12.08 -17.52 -46.53
N PHE A 301 11.58 -16.82 -47.56
CA PHE A 301 10.86 -15.56 -47.44
C PHE A 301 9.56 -15.73 -46.66
N VAL A 302 8.76 -16.74 -46.95
CA VAL A 302 7.52 -17.05 -46.21
C VAL A 302 7.82 -17.39 -44.75
N SER A 303 8.90 -18.16 -44.51
CA SER A 303 9.34 -18.48 -43.13
C SER A 303 9.70 -17.21 -42.34
N LEU A 304 10.47 -16.29 -42.92
CA LEU A 304 10.78 -14.98 -42.31
C LEU A 304 9.54 -14.13 -42.07
N GLN A 305 8.60 -14.10 -43.03
CA GLN A 305 7.38 -13.35 -42.89
C GLN A 305 6.49 -13.87 -41.75
N GLN A 306 6.35 -15.20 -41.61
CA GLN A 306 5.64 -15.78 -40.48
C GLN A 306 6.33 -15.42 -39.15
N GLY A 307 7.66 -15.40 -39.12
CA GLY A 307 8.47 -14.95 -38.00
C GLY A 307 8.27 -13.47 -37.63
N LEU A 308 7.94 -12.60 -38.60
CA LEU A 308 7.70 -11.16 -38.41
C LEU A 308 6.38 -10.86 -37.71
N LEU A 309 5.33 -11.65 -37.94
CA LEU A 309 3.98 -11.33 -37.47
C LEU A 309 3.83 -11.38 -35.95
N ARG A 310 4.38 -12.41 -35.29
CA ARG A 310 4.30 -12.55 -33.82
C ARG A 310 4.94 -11.38 -33.07
N PRO A 311 6.19 -10.99 -33.32
CA PRO A 311 6.80 -9.79 -32.70
C PRO A 311 6.01 -8.51 -32.97
N THR A 312 5.47 -8.34 -34.18
CA THR A 312 4.67 -7.16 -34.55
C THR A 312 3.37 -7.08 -33.72
N VAL A 313 2.63 -8.19 -33.56
CA VAL A 313 1.43 -8.25 -32.71
C VAL A 313 1.79 -7.98 -31.24
N SER A 314 2.90 -8.53 -30.77
CA SER A 314 3.40 -8.29 -29.42
C SER A 314 3.72 -6.81 -29.18
N LEU A 315 4.39 -6.13 -30.10
CA LEU A 315 4.68 -4.70 -30.01
C LEU A 315 3.40 -3.85 -29.92
N LEU A 316 2.35 -4.20 -30.69
CA LEU A 316 1.05 -3.50 -30.61
C LEU A 316 0.38 -3.64 -29.24
N SER A 317 0.54 -4.78 -28.57
CA SER A 317 -0.01 -5.02 -27.22
C SER A 317 0.83 -4.39 -26.12
N THR A 318 2.13 -4.26 -26.32
CA THR A 318 3.09 -3.71 -25.35
C THR A 318 2.77 -2.27 -24.96
N GLY A 319 2.25 -1.46 -25.87
CA GLY A 319 1.86 -0.07 -25.58
C GLY A 319 0.85 0.08 -24.45
N VAL A 320 -0.14 -0.82 -24.38
CA VAL A 320 -1.13 -0.83 -23.29
C VAL A 320 -0.50 -1.28 -21.97
N GLN A 321 0.36 -2.29 -22.01
CA GLN A 321 1.07 -2.77 -20.82
C GLN A 321 1.99 -1.71 -20.23
N VAL A 322 2.71 -0.96 -21.07
CA VAL A 322 3.55 0.18 -20.65
C VAL A 322 2.70 1.25 -19.96
N GLN A 323 1.55 1.63 -20.51
CA GLN A 323 0.66 2.62 -19.88
C GLN A 323 0.17 2.15 -18.50
N THR A 324 -0.25 0.90 -18.39
CA THR A 324 -0.67 0.32 -17.09
C THR A 324 0.47 0.35 -16.08
N SER A 325 1.68 0.00 -16.50
CA SER A 325 2.86 0.02 -15.64
C SER A 325 3.23 1.41 -15.17
N LEU A 326 3.18 2.41 -16.06
CA LEU A 326 3.45 3.80 -15.70
C LEU A 326 2.46 4.30 -14.64
N ALA A 327 1.18 3.92 -14.75
CA ALA A 327 0.19 4.26 -13.74
C ALA A 327 0.49 3.60 -12.38
N LEU A 328 0.90 2.32 -12.36
CA LEU A 328 1.28 1.64 -11.12
C LEU A 328 2.54 2.27 -10.49
N PHE A 329 3.55 2.60 -11.32
CA PHE A 329 4.74 3.31 -10.85
C PHE A 329 4.40 4.69 -10.27
N ALA A 330 3.52 5.45 -10.91
CA ALA A 330 3.06 6.74 -10.42
C ALA A 330 2.49 6.62 -9.00
N ARG A 331 1.61 5.64 -8.78
CA ARG A 331 0.99 5.37 -7.48
C ARG A 331 2.00 4.97 -6.40
N ILE A 332 3.05 4.24 -6.74
CA ILE A 332 4.11 3.87 -5.79
C ILE A 332 5.02 5.06 -5.49
N PHE A 333 5.40 5.83 -6.50
CA PHE A 333 6.20 7.03 -6.29
C PHE A 333 5.48 8.08 -5.45
N GLU A 334 4.15 8.16 -5.54
CA GLU A 334 3.32 8.99 -4.69
C GLU A 334 3.57 8.66 -3.21
N TYR A 335 3.61 7.38 -2.82
CA TYR A 335 3.94 6.98 -1.44
C TYR A 335 5.38 7.28 -1.06
N LEU A 336 6.33 7.09 -1.98
CA LEU A 336 7.74 7.40 -1.72
C LEU A 336 8.01 8.90 -1.58
N ASP A 337 7.15 9.73 -2.15
CA ASP A 337 7.27 11.20 -2.15
C ASP A 337 6.45 11.87 -1.04
N LEU A 338 5.61 11.10 -0.29
CA LEU A 338 4.89 11.64 0.86
C LEU A 338 5.88 12.32 1.82
N PRO A 339 5.63 13.55 2.27
CA PRO A 339 6.48 14.19 3.28
C PRO A 339 6.43 13.41 4.60
N ILE A 340 7.53 13.38 5.32
CA ILE A 340 7.60 12.90 6.70
C ILE A 340 7.57 14.15 7.57
N ASP A 341 6.47 14.38 8.27
CA ASP A 341 6.28 15.60 9.05
C ASP A 341 7.07 15.55 10.37
N ILE A 342 7.25 14.37 10.97
CA ILE A 342 7.97 14.17 12.22
C ILE A 342 9.32 13.51 11.90
N THR A 343 10.39 14.28 11.98
CA THR A 343 11.76 13.83 11.70
C THR A 343 12.67 14.11 12.91
N GLU A 344 13.75 13.34 13.01
CA GLU A 344 14.81 13.66 13.96
C GLU A 344 15.54 14.94 13.53
N PRO A 345 15.99 15.78 14.47
CA PRO A 345 16.86 16.91 14.16
C PRO A 345 18.22 16.41 13.60
N ALA A 346 18.93 17.30 12.91
CA ALA A 346 20.24 16.97 12.33
C ALA A 346 21.29 16.59 13.39
N GLU A 347 21.18 17.19 14.58
CA GLU A 347 22.02 16.90 15.75
C GLU A 347 21.10 16.59 16.95
N PRO A 348 20.61 15.34 17.08
CA PRO A 348 19.68 14.98 18.13
C PRO A 348 20.39 14.90 19.50
N VAL A 349 19.70 15.40 20.53
CA VAL A 349 20.14 15.28 21.91
C VAL A 349 19.87 13.86 22.41
N ARG A 350 20.89 13.21 22.95
CA ARG A 350 20.79 11.89 23.59
C ARG A 350 20.90 12.04 25.08
N LEU A 351 19.89 11.58 25.79
CA LEU A 351 19.92 11.51 27.25
C LEU A 351 20.35 10.10 27.67
N GLU A 352 21.54 9.98 28.28
CA GLU A 352 22.04 8.71 28.79
C GLU A 352 21.18 8.16 29.94
N LYS A 353 20.68 9.06 30.79
CA LYS A 353 19.80 8.75 31.91
C LYS A 353 18.65 9.75 31.97
N VAL A 354 17.44 9.23 31.84
CA VAL A 354 16.20 10.02 31.94
C VAL A 354 15.66 9.90 33.37
N ARG A 355 15.41 11.04 34.04
CA ARG A 355 14.78 11.09 35.37
C ARG A 355 13.26 11.06 35.29
N GLY A 356 12.72 11.59 34.20
CA GLY A 356 11.31 11.54 33.87
C GLY A 356 10.47 12.75 34.26
N GLU A 357 11.05 13.94 34.47
CA GLU A 357 10.25 15.16 34.57
C GLU A 357 9.59 15.47 33.24
N VAL A 358 8.26 15.68 33.22
CA VAL A 358 7.51 16.05 32.01
C VAL A 358 6.91 17.44 32.22
N ARG A 359 7.21 18.39 31.29
CA ARG A 359 6.73 19.78 31.37
C ARG A 359 6.10 20.22 30.06
N PHE A 360 4.87 20.67 30.14
CA PHE A 360 4.14 21.36 29.08
C PHE A 360 4.29 22.86 29.33
N ASP A 361 4.82 23.62 28.37
CA ASP A 361 5.10 25.05 28.45
C ASP A 361 4.31 25.78 27.36
N GLY A 362 3.10 26.24 27.69
CA GLY A 362 2.18 26.93 26.79
C GLY A 362 1.79 26.08 25.56
N VAL A 363 1.54 24.80 25.74
CA VAL A 363 1.34 23.86 24.61
C VAL A 363 0.00 24.08 23.92
N ASP A 364 0.07 24.37 22.61
CA ASP A 364 -1.07 24.35 21.69
C ASP A 364 -0.99 23.16 20.73
N PHE A 365 -2.12 22.56 20.41
CA PHE A 365 -2.19 21.49 19.42
C PHE A 365 -3.52 21.50 18.65
N ASP A 366 -3.40 21.31 17.33
CA ASP A 366 -4.54 21.10 16.45
C ASP A 366 -4.20 20.04 15.38
N TYR A 367 -5.11 19.07 15.18
CA TYR A 367 -4.96 18.01 14.16
C TYR A 367 -5.02 18.53 12.71
N GLU A 368 -5.56 19.71 12.49
CA GLU A 368 -5.74 20.31 11.16
C GLU A 368 -4.65 21.31 10.78
N SER A 369 -3.83 21.74 11.74
CA SER A 369 -2.74 22.68 11.48
C SER A 369 -1.48 21.96 10.98
N PRO A 370 -0.80 22.47 9.92
CA PRO A 370 0.52 21.97 9.55
C PRO A 370 1.54 22.26 10.66
N ALA A 371 2.47 21.33 10.90
CA ALA A 371 3.53 21.50 11.88
C ALA A 371 4.34 22.79 11.64
N PRO A 372 4.78 23.52 12.71
CA PRO A 372 5.62 24.72 12.58
C PRO A 372 6.96 24.33 11.96
N GLY A 373 7.21 24.76 10.72
CA GLY A 373 8.45 24.46 9.97
C GLY A 373 8.25 23.98 8.55
N ALA A 374 7.02 23.64 8.12
CA ALA A 374 6.72 23.42 6.72
C ALA A 374 6.77 24.76 5.98
N SER A 375 7.93 25.08 5.38
CA SER A 375 8.18 26.32 4.65
C SER A 375 7.13 26.52 3.56
N ASN A 376 6.43 27.65 3.60
CA ASN A 376 5.56 28.17 2.57
C ASN A 376 6.28 28.18 1.20
N GLY A 377 6.02 27.16 0.38
CA GLY A 377 6.33 27.23 -1.03
C GLY A 377 5.54 28.39 -1.63
N THR A 378 6.23 29.36 -2.20
CA THR A 378 5.71 30.55 -2.88
C THR A 378 4.55 30.15 -3.81
N PRO A 379 3.38 30.82 -3.77
CA PRO A 379 2.30 30.52 -4.72
C PRO A 379 2.72 30.97 -6.12
N VAL A 380 2.87 30.00 -7.02
CA VAL A 380 3.04 30.27 -8.44
C VAL A 380 1.66 30.61 -8.99
N ASN A 381 1.46 31.90 -9.32
CA ASN A 381 0.29 32.37 -10.06
C ASN A 381 0.23 31.72 -11.45
N GLY A 382 -0.66 30.74 -11.63
CA GLY A 382 -1.04 30.21 -12.93
C GLY A 382 -2.24 30.98 -13.50
N PRO A 383 -2.35 31.16 -14.83
CA PRO A 383 -3.40 31.98 -15.45
C PRO A 383 -4.78 31.31 -15.36
N ALA A 384 -5.80 32.14 -15.10
CA ALA A 384 -7.20 31.75 -15.04
C ALA A 384 -7.69 31.12 -16.35
N VAL A 385 -8.21 29.91 -16.29
CA VAL A 385 -8.90 29.26 -17.41
C VAL A 385 -10.41 29.47 -17.25
N ASN A 386 -11.01 30.15 -18.23
CA ASN A 386 -12.44 30.37 -18.35
C ASN A 386 -13.22 29.05 -18.46
N GLY A 387 -14.01 28.73 -17.48
CA GLY A 387 -14.93 27.59 -17.50
C GLY A 387 -16.26 27.94 -18.13
N THR A 388 -16.61 27.24 -19.18
CA THR A 388 -17.92 27.29 -19.85
C THR A 388 -18.99 26.60 -19.00
N SER A 389 -20.03 27.35 -18.67
CA SER A 389 -21.22 26.93 -17.92
C SER A 389 -22.09 25.97 -18.73
N VAL A 390 -22.38 24.78 -18.17
CA VAL A 390 -23.46 23.92 -18.67
C VAL A 390 -24.63 24.02 -17.68
N LYS A 391 -25.76 24.54 -18.19
CA LYS A 391 -27.06 24.64 -17.51
C LYS A 391 -27.66 23.25 -17.33
N GLY A 392 -27.92 22.83 -16.11
CA GLY A 392 -28.80 21.72 -15.76
C GLY A 392 -30.01 22.23 -14.96
N ALA A 393 -31.20 21.76 -15.31
CA ALA A 393 -32.51 22.21 -14.85
C ALA A 393 -32.80 21.93 -13.36
N PRO A 394 -33.71 22.67 -12.71
CA PRO A 394 -33.98 22.57 -11.29
C PRO A 394 -34.96 21.44 -10.94
N VAL A 395 -34.63 20.67 -9.89
CA VAL A 395 -35.58 19.76 -9.24
C VAL A 395 -36.19 20.48 -8.04
N ASN A 396 -37.51 20.67 -8.08
CA ASN A 396 -38.33 21.24 -7.00
C ASN A 396 -38.29 20.35 -5.75
N ALA A 397 -37.82 20.87 -4.63
CA ALA A 397 -38.10 20.34 -3.31
C ALA A 397 -38.98 21.32 -2.53
N THR A 398 -40.14 20.84 -2.16
CA THR A 398 -41.20 21.54 -1.42
C THR A 398 -40.75 21.79 0.03
N SER A 399 -40.80 23.06 0.46
CA SER A 399 -40.47 23.48 1.83
C SER A 399 -41.66 23.20 2.75
N VAL A 400 -41.38 22.62 3.92
CA VAL A 400 -42.31 22.61 5.07
C VAL A 400 -41.59 23.24 6.27
N ASN A 401 -42.21 24.29 6.77
CA ASN A 401 -42.10 24.96 8.08
C ASN A 401 -40.81 25.65 8.50
N GLY A 402 -41.01 26.96 8.62
CA GLY A 402 -40.07 27.97 9.08
C GLY A 402 -39.56 27.80 10.51
N THR A 403 -38.26 27.86 10.59
CA THR A 403 -37.49 28.34 11.74
C THR A 403 -36.43 29.32 11.20
N PRO A 404 -36.19 30.49 11.84
CA PRO A 404 -35.29 31.49 11.29
C PRO A 404 -33.86 30.94 11.25
N ALA A 405 -33.20 31.08 10.09
CA ALA A 405 -31.81 30.76 9.90
C ALA A 405 -30.95 31.64 10.83
N VAL A 406 -30.27 31.02 11.76
CA VAL A 406 -29.23 31.67 12.55
C VAL A 406 -28.04 31.88 11.61
N ASP A 407 -27.69 33.13 11.40
CA ASP A 407 -26.53 33.58 10.62
C ASP A 407 -25.23 33.16 11.33
N ILE A 408 -24.58 32.07 10.86
CA ILE A 408 -23.33 31.51 11.38
C ILE A 408 -22.11 32.15 10.68
N SER A 409 -22.23 33.35 10.15
CA SER A 409 -21.14 34.04 9.41
C SER A 409 -20.29 34.99 10.26
N LYS A 410 -20.29 34.88 11.59
CA LYS A 410 -19.33 35.61 12.45
C LYS A 410 -18.41 34.64 13.16
N GLY A 411 -17.20 34.56 12.64
CA GLY A 411 -16.00 33.90 13.12
C GLY A 411 -15.94 33.51 14.59
N ALA A 412 -16.32 32.25 14.89
CA ALA A 412 -15.68 31.57 16.00
C ALA A 412 -14.28 31.14 15.55
N PRO A 413 -13.20 31.46 16.32
CA PRO A 413 -11.87 30.95 15.99
C PRO A 413 -11.92 29.43 15.92
N ALA A 414 -11.25 28.82 14.92
CA ALA A 414 -11.12 27.38 14.78
C ALA A 414 -10.74 26.78 16.14
N LYS A 415 -11.56 25.86 16.68
CA LYS A 415 -11.33 25.24 18.00
C LYS A 415 -10.14 24.30 17.87
N GLY A 416 -8.92 24.77 18.25
CA GLY A 416 -7.79 23.87 18.48
C GLY A 416 -8.12 22.81 19.52
N THR A 417 -7.51 21.63 19.40
CA THR A 417 -7.79 20.49 20.29
C THR A 417 -7.23 20.69 21.70
N LEU A 418 -6.06 21.34 21.82
CA LEU A 418 -5.44 21.78 23.08
C LEU A 418 -4.96 23.22 22.93
N ARG A 419 -5.05 24.02 24.01
CA ARG A 419 -4.69 25.44 24.00
C ARG A 419 -4.07 25.89 25.32
N GLY A 420 -2.87 26.44 25.23
CA GLY A 420 -2.18 27.04 26.37
C GLY A 420 -2.04 26.08 27.54
N ILE A 421 -1.65 24.84 27.31
CA ILE A 421 -1.47 23.86 28.37
C ILE A 421 -0.15 24.14 29.08
N ASP A 422 -0.25 24.58 30.33
CA ASP A 422 0.87 24.80 31.26
C ASP A 422 0.78 23.78 32.41
N LEU A 423 1.68 22.81 32.42
CA LEU A 423 1.64 21.70 33.37
C LEU A 423 3.05 21.12 33.59
N THR A 424 3.39 20.83 34.83
CA THR A 424 4.64 20.14 35.17
C THR A 424 4.32 18.91 36.03
N VAL A 425 4.85 17.76 35.62
CA VAL A 425 4.82 16.49 36.37
C VAL A 425 6.26 16.23 36.83
N PRO A 426 6.56 16.33 38.12
CA PRO A 426 7.91 16.09 38.61
C PRO A 426 8.32 14.64 38.41
N ALA A 427 9.63 14.37 38.37
CA ALA A 427 10.15 13.01 38.27
C ALA A 427 9.62 12.13 39.42
N GLY A 428 9.06 10.98 39.08
CA GLY A 428 8.42 10.08 40.03
C GLY A 428 7.04 10.51 40.54
N GLY A 429 6.51 11.65 40.07
CA GLY A 429 5.18 12.14 40.45
C GLY A 429 4.05 11.53 39.59
N SER A 430 2.83 11.61 40.09
CA SER A 430 1.61 11.08 39.43
C SER A 430 0.65 12.19 39.05
N LEU A 431 0.22 12.19 37.78
CA LEU A 431 -0.78 13.08 37.22
C LEU A 431 -2.00 12.31 36.74
N ALA A 432 -3.18 12.68 37.21
CA ALA A 432 -4.43 12.20 36.62
C ALA A 432 -5.07 13.28 35.74
N VAL A 433 -5.41 12.93 34.48
CA VAL A 433 -6.09 13.79 33.53
C VAL A 433 -7.53 13.32 33.37
N VAL A 434 -8.48 14.16 33.77
CA VAL A 434 -9.92 13.88 33.71
C VAL A 434 -10.65 14.93 32.88
N GLY A 435 -11.88 14.64 32.45
CA GLY A 435 -12.71 15.57 31.68
C GLY A 435 -13.69 14.85 30.77
N PRO A 436 -14.62 15.56 30.13
CA PRO A 436 -15.59 14.98 29.23
C PRO A 436 -14.94 14.38 27.98
N THR A 437 -15.68 13.52 27.28
CA THR A 437 -15.25 12.98 25.98
C THR A 437 -15.01 14.12 24.99
N GLY A 438 -13.89 14.09 24.27
CA GLY A 438 -13.51 15.14 23.33
C GLY A 438 -12.82 16.36 23.96
N SER A 439 -12.49 16.33 25.27
CA SER A 439 -11.78 17.45 25.94
C SER A 439 -10.28 17.55 25.61
N GLY A 440 -9.68 16.56 24.92
CA GLY A 440 -8.27 16.55 24.54
C GLY A 440 -7.37 15.61 25.36
N LYS A 441 -7.91 14.77 26.26
CA LYS A 441 -7.13 13.88 27.13
C LYS A 441 -6.20 12.94 26.36
N THR A 442 -6.74 12.16 25.41
CA THR A 442 -5.97 11.25 24.57
C THR A 442 -5.00 12.00 23.66
N THR A 443 -5.33 13.21 23.24
CA THR A 443 -4.42 14.06 22.49
C THR A 443 -3.19 14.43 23.32
N LEU A 444 -3.38 14.80 24.58
CA LEU A 444 -2.28 15.12 25.50
C LEU A 444 -1.34 13.93 25.66
N SER A 445 -1.88 12.70 25.78
CA SER A 445 -1.06 11.48 25.91
C SER A 445 -0.24 11.17 24.65
N TYR A 446 -0.73 11.51 23.45
CA TYR A 446 -0.02 11.27 22.20
C TYR A 446 1.12 12.26 21.94
N LEU A 447 1.10 13.44 22.59
CA LEU A 447 2.17 14.42 22.45
C LEU A 447 3.44 13.98 23.19
N VAL A 448 3.33 13.33 24.36
CA VAL A 448 4.49 12.98 25.20
C VAL A 448 5.45 12.01 24.49
N PRO A 449 5.00 10.91 23.84
CA PRO A 449 5.87 10.05 23.04
C PRO A 449 6.15 10.63 21.63
N ARG A 450 5.78 11.90 21.38
CA ARG A 450 5.96 12.59 20.09
C ARG A 450 5.34 11.85 18.90
N LEU A 451 4.15 11.24 19.09
CA LEU A 451 3.36 10.69 17.98
C LEU A 451 2.77 11.80 17.10
N TYR A 452 2.71 13.01 17.65
CA TYR A 452 2.38 14.28 17.00
C TYR A 452 3.30 15.37 17.55
N ASP A 453 3.69 16.34 16.74
CA ASP A 453 4.40 17.53 17.19
C ASP A 453 3.41 18.61 17.65
N VAL A 454 3.76 19.38 18.68
CA VAL A 454 2.96 20.51 19.15
C VAL A 454 2.88 21.59 18.07
N THR A 455 1.74 22.27 17.95
CA THR A 455 1.56 23.38 16.99
C THR A 455 2.02 24.72 17.56
N GLY A 456 2.09 24.85 18.89
CA GLY A 456 2.61 26.00 19.62
C GLY A 456 3.17 25.58 20.97
N GLY A 457 4.01 26.43 21.59
CA GLY A 457 4.66 26.09 22.84
C GLY A 457 5.73 25.00 22.74
N ARG A 458 6.04 24.38 23.90
CA ARG A 458 7.07 23.33 24.02
C ARG A 458 6.64 22.25 24.98
N LEU A 459 7.03 21.01 24.66
CA LEU A 459 6.93 19.86 25.55
C LEU A 459 8.33 19.37 25.87
N LEU A 460 8.67 19.32 27.15
CA LEU A 460 10.01 19.00 27.60
C LEU A 460 10.01 17.73 28.43
N ILE A 461 11.06 16.91 28.27
CA ILE A 461 11.40 15.78 29.15
C ILE A 461 12.77 16.10 29.74
N ASP A 462 12.86 16.15 31.06
CA ASP A 462 14.06 16.56 31.82
C ASP A 462 14.66 17.90 31.32
N GLY A 463 13.81 18.86 30.93
CA GLY A 463 14.20 20.19 30.44
C GLY A 463 14.60 20.23 28.97
N VAL A 464 14.62 19.12 28.24
CA VAL A 464 14.91 19.06 26.80
C VAL A 464 13.61 18.94 26.00
N ASP A 465 13.45 19.74 24.95
CA ASP A 465 12.28 19.67 24.06
C ASP A 465 12.23 18.30 23.37
N VAL A 466 11.07 17.65 23.35
CA VAL A 466 10.88 16.35 22.71
C VAL A 466 11.22 16.35 21.22
N ARG A 467 11.19 17.53 20.57
CA ARG A 467 11.57 17.71 19.17
C ARG A 467 13.08 17.65 18.94
N ASP A 468 13.87 17.91 19.99
CA ASP A 468 15.34 17.89 19.94
C ASP A 468 15.93 16.52 20.33
N LEU A 469 15.11 15.62 20.90
CA LEU A 469 15.51 14.27 21.28
C LEU A 469 15.53 13.32 20.07
N ASP A 470 16.46 12.34 20.09
CA ASP A 470 16.39 11.21 19.16
C ASP A 470 15.20 10.27 19.50
N PHE A 471 14.71 9.54 18.50
CA PHE A 471 13.57 8.63 18.70
C PHE A 471 13.88 7.47 19.63
N ASP A 472 15.12 7.01 19.66
CA ASP A 472 15.56 5.95 20.58
C ASP A 472 15.50 6.40 22.05
N THR A 473 15.91 7.63 22.34
CA THR A 473 15.80 8.22 23.68
C THR A 473 14.34 8.38 24.08
N LEU A 474 13.49 8.94 23.21
CA LEU A 474 12.04 9.04 23.47
C LEU A 474 11.41 7.67 23.68
N ALA A 475 11.77 6.72 22.85
CA ALA A 475 11.25 5.37 22.94
C ALA A 475 11.66 4.68 24.24
N ARG A 476 12.86 4.91 24.78
CA ARG A 476 13.29 4.41 26.11
C ARG A 476 12.67 5.19 27.26
N ALA A 477 12.47 6.50 27.07
CA ALA A 477 11.96 7.38 28.11
C ALA A 477 10.48 7.19 28.42
N VAL A 478 9.65 6.91 27.41
CA VAL A 478 8.19 6.92 27.52
C VAL A 478 7.60 5.53 27.21
N GLY A 479 6.91 4.96 28.17
CA GLY A 479 6.08 3.76 28.02
C GLY A 479 4.61 4.13 27.93
N VAL A 480 3.86 3.46 27.04
CA VAL A 480 2.43 3.69 26.86
C VAL A 480 1.67 2.39 27.03
N VAL A 481 0.71 2.38 27.96
CA VAL A 481 -0.30 1.32 28.09
C VAL A 481 -1.62 1.88 27.56
N SER A 482 -1.99 1.48 26.34
CA SER A 482 -3.19 1.96 25.67
C SER A 482 -4.43 1.16 26.05
N GLN A 483 -5.61 1.77 25.87
CA GLN A 483 -6.92 1.15 26.08
C GLN A 483 -7.10 -0.11 25.22
N GLU A 484 -6.75 -0.05 23.93
CA GLU A 484 -6.75 -1.21 23.04
C GLU A 484 -5.35 -1.81 22.95
N THR A 485 -5.18 -2.98 23.55
CA THR A 485 -3.91 -3.70 23.49
C THR A 485 -3.75 -4.46 22.18
N TYR A 486 -2.67 -4.18 21.46
CA TYR A 486 -2.31 -4.92 20.26
C TYR A 486 -1.27 -6.01 20.56
N LEU A 487 -1.58 -7.23 20.12
CA LEU A 487 -0.67 -8.38 20.19
C LEU A 487 -0.39 -8.88 18.77
N PHE A 488 0.87 -9.15 18.49
CA PHE A 488 1.29 -9.74 17.22
C PHE A 488 0.86 -11.21 17.14
N HIS A 489 0.65 -11.69 15.92
CA HIS A 489 0.45 -13.12 15.65
C HIS A 489 1.78 -13.87 15.80
N ALA A 490 2.20 -14.04 17.01
CA ALA A 490 3.45 -14.64 17.43
C ALA A 490 3.23 -15.37 18.77
N SER A 491 4.23 -16.03 19.33
CA SER A 491 4.13 -16.62 20.67
C SER A 491 4.02 -15.54 21.75
N VAL A 492 3.59 -15.92 22.95
CA VAL A 492 3.56 -15.03 24.12
C VAL A 492 4.97 -14.51 24.42
N GLY A 493 5.97 -15.38 24.39
CA GLY A 493 7.37 -15.01 24.64
C GLY A 493 7.91 -14.00 23.61
N GLU A 494 7.64 -14.21 22.30
CA GLU A 494 8.02 -13.26 21.24
C GLU A 494 7.29 -11.93 21.39
N ASN A 495 6.03 -11.95 21.80
CA ASN A 495 5.29 -10.74 22.10
C ASN A 495 5.89 -9.93 23.25
N LEU A 496 6.43 -10.58 24.28
CA LEU A 496 7.11 -9.92 25.40
C LEU A 496 8.50 -9.42 24.98
N ARG A 497 9.28 -10.23 24.24
CA ARG A 497 10.60 -9.84 23.70
C ARG A 497 10.55 -8.68 22.73
N PHE A 498 9.38 -8.37 22.19
CA PHE A 498 9.23 -7.17 21.32
C PHE A 498 9.62 -5.88 22.06
N ALA A 499 9.43 -5.81 23.40
CA ALA A 499 9.83 -4.66 24.20
C ALA A 499 11.34 -4.60 24.48
N LYS A 500 11.99 -5.76 24.62
CA LYS A 500 13.42 -5.93 24.91
C LYS A 500 13.90 -7.20 24.19
N PRO A 501 14.45 -7.08 22.96
CA PRO A 501 14.82 -8.24 22.14
C PRO A 501 15.86 -9.19 22.77
N ASP A 502 16.72 -8.66 23.61
CA ASP A 502 17.80 -9.35 24.33
C ASP A 502 17.39 -9.81 25.74
N ALA A 503 16.09 -9.74 26.08
CA ALA A 503 15.59 -10.21 27.37
C ALA A 503 15.80 -11.71 27.56
N THR A 504 16.31 -12.08 28.75
CA THR A 504 16.43 -13.49 29.16
C THR A 504 15.06 -14.07 29.50
N ASP A 505 14.94 -15.40 29.55
CA ASP A 505 13.70 -16.06 29.92
C ASP A 505 13.29 -15.74 31.37
N GLU A 506 14.27 -15.57 32.26
CA GLU A 506 14.04 -15.18 33.65
C GLU A 506 13.48 -13.76 33.76
N GLU A 507 13.98 -12.81 32.96
CA GLU A 507 13.44 -11.44 32.89
C GLU A 507 12.01 -11.44 32.39
N ILE A 508 11.70 -12.26 31.37
CA ILE A 508 10.34 -12.40 30.80
C ILE A 508 9.39 -12.95 31.84
N VAL A 509 9.80 -14.00 32.58
CA VAL A 509 8.99 -14.59 33.65
C VAL A 509 8.75 -13.58 34.76
N ALA A 510 9.80 -12.90 35.25
CA ALA A 510 9.68 -11.89 36.31
C ALA A 510 8.74 -10.74 35.91
N ALA A 511 8.80 -10.29 34.66
CA ALA A 511 7.88 -9.27 34.13
C ALA A 511 6.42 -9.77 34.03
N ALA A 512 6.23 -11.03 33.67
CA ALA A 512 4.92 -11.66 33.63
C ALA A 512 4.33 -11.89 35.05
N GLU A 513 5.16 -12.25 36.04
CA GLU A 513 4.77 -12.34 37.44
C GLU A 513 4.35 -10.98 37.99
N ALA A 514 5.16 -9.95 37.77
CA ALA A 514 4.84 -8.59 38.20
C ALA A 514 3.54 -8.06 37.54
N ALA A 515 3.26 -8.48 36.32
CA ALA A 515 2.00 -8.17 35.61
C ALA A 515 0.85 -9.13 35.97
N GLN A 516 0.97 -10.04 36.94
CA GLN A 516 -0.06 -11.00 37.38
C GLN A 516 -0.61 -11.87 36.23
N ILE A 517 0.24 -12.27 35.25
CA ILE A 517 -0.16 -13.05 34.07
C ILE A 517 0.63 -14.38 33.95
N HIS A 518 1.71 -14.57 34.72
CA HIS A 518 2.57 -15.75 34.66
C HIS A 518 1.81 -17.05 34.85
N ASP A 519 1.00 -17.19 35.92
CA ASP A 519 0.26 -18.40 36.24
C ASP A 519 -0.69 -18.80 35.11
N HIS A 520 -1.33 -17.79 34.49
CA HIS A 520 -2.18 -18.04 33.33
C HIS A 520 -1.35 -18.55 32.12
N ILE A 521 -0.22 -17.92 31.80
CA ILE A 521 0.67 -18.37 30.74
C ILE A 521 1.18 -19.78 30.99
N ALA A 522 1.63 -20.08 32.23
CA ALA A 522 2.12 -21.39 32.61
C ALA A 522 1.04 -22.49 32.54
N SER A 523 -0.23 -22.14 32.69
CA SER A 523 -1.37 -23.06 32.55
C SER A 523 -1.73 -23.38 31.08
N LEU A 524 -1.20 -22.63 30.10
CA LEU A 524 -1.44 -22.89 28.68
C LEU A 524 -0.65 -24.14 28.22
N PRO A 525 -1.16 -24.90 27.24
CA PRO A 525 -0.49 -26.14 26.79
C PRO A 525 0.97 -25.97 26.38
N ASP A 526 1.31 -24.85 25.73
CA ASP A 526 2.66 -24.56 25.25
C ASP A 526 3.33 -23.43 26.06
N GLY A 527 2.77 -23.02 27.20
CA GLY A 527 3.31 -21.96 28.05
C GLY A 527 3.63 -20.67 27.28
N TYR A 528 4.85 -20.18 27.38
CA TYR A 528 5.32 -18.97 26.67
C TYR A 528 5.43 -19.14 25.14
N ASP A 529 5.47 -20.38 24.64
CA ASP A 529 5.47 -20.65 23.19
C ASP A 529 4.06 -20.70 22.61
N THR A 530 3.02 -20.54 23.42
CA THR A 530 1.63 -20.49 22.97
C THR A 530 1.42 -19.33 21.99
N LEU A 531 0.89 -19.64 20.81
CA LEU A 531 0.52 -18.64 19.80
C LEU A 531 -0.68 -17.81 20.25
N VAL A 532 -0.50 -16.51 20.30
CA VAL A 532 -1.51 -15.54 20.72
C VAL A 532 -2.72 -15.47 19.75
N GLY A 533 -2.51 -15.85 18.48
CA GLY A 533 -3.50 -15.76 17.42
C GLY A 533 -3.61 -14.37 16.80
N GLU A 534 -4.44 -14.25 15.77
CA GLU A 534 -4.61 -12.98 15.06
C GLU A 534 -5.22 -11.93 16.01
N ARG A 535 -4.52 -10.81 16.25
CA ARG A 535 -4.91 -9.73 17.18
C ARG A 535 -5.22 -10.22 18.60
N GLY A 536 -4.65 -11.36 19.01
CA GLY A 536 -4.83 -11.90 20.35
C GLY A 536 -6.24 -12.44 20.63
N TYR A 537 -6.98 -12.91 19.63
CA TYR A 537 -8.37 -13.38 19.82
C TYR A 537 -8.52 -14.53 20.85
N ARG A 538 -7.43 -15.23 21.16
CA ARG A 538 -7.39 -16.33 22.16
C ARG A 538 -7.32 -15.85 23.61
N PHE A 539 -7.05 -14.56 23.82
CA PHE A 539 -6.90 -13.96 25.14
C PHE A 539 -8.07 -13.01 25.43
N SER A 540 -8.54 -13.03 26.66
CA SER A 540 -9.53 -12.06 27.17
C SER A 540 -8.96 -10.63 27.18
N GLY A 541 -9.81 -9.63 27.29
CA GLY A 541 -9.40 -8.23 27.37
C GLY A 541 -8.37 -7.96 28.48
N GLY A 542 -8.63 -8.50 29.69
CA GLY A 542 -7.73 -8.34 30.82
C GLY A 542 -6.40 -9.09 30.69
N GLU A 543 -6.38 -10.26 30.05
CA GLU A 543 -5.14 -10.98 29.77
C GLU A 543 -4.27 -10.23 28.76
N LYS A 544 -4.86 -9.70 27.67
CA LYS A 544 -4.15 -8.83 26.72
C LYS A 544 -3.53 -7.63 27.42
N GLN A 545 -4.28 -7.02 28.31
CA GLN A 545 -3.86 -5.82 29.03
C GLN A 545 -2.70 -6.13 29.97
N ARG A 546 -2.75 -7.24 30.74
CA ARG A 546 -1.63 -7.69 31.57
C ARG A 546 -0.40 -8.04 30.74
N LEU A 547 -0.55 -8.61 29.55
CA LEU A 547 0.56 -8.82 28.62
C LEU A 547 1.18 -7.49 28.14
N ALA A 548 0.37 -6.45 27.90
CA ALA A 548 0.89 -5.12 27.57
C ALA A 548 1.62 -4.48 28.75
N ILE A 549 1.10 -4.65 29.97
CA ILE A 549 1.77 -4.21 31.21
C ILE A 549 3.11 -4.95 31.37
N ALA A 550 3.15 -6.27 31.19
CA ALA A 550 4.39 -7.06 31.25
C ALA A 550 5.44 -6.56 30.24
N ARG A 551 5.02 -6.23 29.00
CA ARG A 551 5.90 -5.57 28.01
C ARG A 551 6.50 -4.28 28.55
N THR A 552 5.67 -3.44 29.15
CA THR A 552 6.09 -2.14 29.65
C THR A 552 7.00 -2.28 30.86
N ILE A 553 6.74 -3.26 31.76
CA ILE A 553 7.64 -3.60 32.90
C ILE A 553 9.02 -4.05 32.37
N LEU A 554 9.04 -4.95 31.38
CA LEU A 554 10.27 -5.46 30.78
C LEU A 554 11.13 -4.36 30.13
N ARG A 555 10.48 -3.32 29.61
CA ARG A 555 11.14 -2.17 28.99
C ARG A 555 11.66 -1.15 30.00
N ASP A 556 11.05 -1.05 31.17
CA ASP A 556 11.41 -0.20 32.30
C ASP A 556 11.53 1.30 32.00
N PRO A 557 10.51 1.96 31.42
CA PRO A 557 10.56 3.38 31.08
C PRO A 557 10.37 4.26 32.33
N PRO A 558 11.10 5.41 32.48
CA PRO A 558 10.93 6.35 33.60
C PRO A 558 9.63 7.15 33.55
N VAL A 559 8.99 7.29 32.39
CA VAL A 559 7.71 7.99 32.20
C VAL A 559 6.67 7.00 31.68
N LEU A 560 5.51 6.95 32.32
CA LEU A 560 4.40 6.08 31.97
C LEU A 560 3.17 6.90 31.56
N ILE A 561 2.55 6.47 30.50
CA ILE A 561 1.23 6.94 30.06
C ILE A 561 0.27 5.77 30.15
N LEU A 562 -0.78 5.94 30.97
CA LEU A 562 -1.83 4.93 31.17
C LEU A 562 -3.15 5.49 30.60
N ASP A 563 -3.64 4.93 29.50
CA ASP A 563 -4.90 5.33 28.89
C ASP A 563 -5.98 4.27 29.17
N GLU A 564 -6.91 4.59 30.07
CA GLU A 564 -8.12 3.82 30.44
C GLU A 564 -7.89 2.30 30.60
N ALA A 565 -6.85 1.94 31.37
CA ALA A 565 -6.36 0.56 31.45
C ALA A 565 -7.31 -0.47 32.12
N THR A 566 -8.55 -0.13 32.53
CA THR A 566 -9.44 -1.02 33.28
C THR A 566 -10.92 -1.06 32.79
N SER A 567 -11.26 -0.47 31.64
CA SER A 567 -12.63 -0.45 31.15
C SER A 567 -13.10 -1.84 30.68
N ALA A 568 -14.32 -2.23 31.06
CA ALA A 568 -15.02 -3.45 30.62
C ALA A 568 -14.46 -4.80 31.14
N LEU A 569 -13.81 -4.84 32.32
CA LEU A 569 -13.32 -6.06 32.95
C LEU A 569 -14.25 -6.52 34.09
N ASP A 570 -14.26 -7.83 34.38
CA ASP A 570 -14.87 -8.36 35.58
C ASP A 570 -14.04 -7.99 36.83
N THR A 571 -14.65 -7.95 38.02
CA THR A 571 -14.06 -7.44 39.26
C THR A 571 -12.72 -8.12 39.64
N ARG A 572 -12.62 -9.43 39.40
CA ARG A 572 -11.37 -10.19 39.74
C ARG A 572 -10.22 -9.84 38.79
N THR A 573 -10.53 -9.76 37.50
CA THR A 573 -9.57 -9.37 36.47
C THR A 573 -9.16 -7.90 36.63
N GLU A 574 -10.08 -7.04 37.03
CA GLU A 574 -9.81 -5.64 37.33
C GLU A 574 -8.81 -5.48 38.47
N GLN A 575 -8.98 -6.21 39.57
CA GLN A 575 -8.04 -6.20 40.72
C GLN A 575 -6.63 -6.65 40.29
N ALA A 576 -6.50 -7.70 39.48
CA ALA A 576 -5.22 -8.17 39.01
C ALA A 576 -4.55 -7.14 38.06
N VAL A 577 -5.30 -6.48 37.18
CA VAL A 577 -4.80 -5.40 36.32
C VAL A 577 -4.37 -4.20 37.16
N GLN A 578 -5.14 -3.83 38.20
CA GLN A 578 -4.79 -2.71 39.07
C GLN A 578 -3.48 -2.99 39.83
N GLN A 579 -3.31 -4.19 40.42
CA GLN A 579 -2.06 -4.58 41.06
C GLN A 579 -0.86 -4.54 40.11
N ALA A 580 -1.04 -4.97 38.87
CA ALA A 580 -0.02 -4.88 37.82
C ALA A 580 0.33 -3.43 37.46
N ILE A 581 -0.66 -2.54 37.42
CA ILE A 581 -0.47 -1.08 37.18
C ILE A 581 0.28 -0.45 38.36
N ASP A 582 -0.10 -0.77 39.59
CA ASP A 582 0.54 -0.24 40.79
C ASP A 582 2.03 -0.68 40.86
N ALA A 583 2.32 -1.94 40.55
CA ALA A 583 3.68 -2.44 40.44
C ALA A 583 4.48 -1.74 39.31
N LEU A 584 3.84 -1.50 38.17
CA LEU A 584 4.45 -0.78 37.04
C LEU A 584 4.72 0.69 37.38
N SER A 585 3.82 1.35 38.11
CA SER A 585 3.88 2.80 38.39
C SER A 585 4.89 3.15 39.48
N ALA A 586 5.31 2.19 40.34
CA ALA A 586 6.17 2.41 41.49
C ALA A 586 7.50 3.11 41.07
N GLY A 587 7.75 4.30 41.60
CA GLY A 587 8.98 5.07 41.37
C GLY A 587 9.12 5.71 40.02
N ARG A 588 8.07 5.71 39.17
CA ARG A 588 8.05 6.29 37.83
C ARG A 588 7.11 7.48 37.74
N THR A 589 7.40 8.40 36.82
CA THR A 589 6.47 9.49 36.51
C THR A 589 5.28 8.93 35.75
N THR A 590 4.08 9.13 36.27
CA THR A 590 2.87 8.52 35.70
C THR A 590 1.87 9.57 35.26
N ILE A 591 1.41 9.49 34.02
CA ILE A 591 0.32 10.32 33.47
C ILE A 591 -0.84 9.38 33.13
N THR A 592 -1.93 9.46 33.91
CA THR A 592 -3.09 8.60 33.77
C THR A 592 -4.26 9.35 33.15
N ILE A 593 -4.77 8.86 32.00
CA ILE A 593 -6.06 9.29 31.46
C ILE A 593 -7.14 8.44 32.15
N ALA A 594 -7.85 9.07 33.06
CA ALA A 594 -8.75 8.33 33.91
C ALA A 594 -10.21 8.54 33.52
N HIS A 595 -10.93 7.42 33.47
CA HIS A 595 -12.39 7.34 33.36
C HIS A 595 -13.04 6.79 34.64
N ARG A 596 -12.25 6.36 35.63
CA ARG A 596 -12.70 5.85 36.91
C ARG A 596 -12.12 6.63 38.08
N LEU A 597 -12.97 6.86 39.08
CA LEU A 597 -12.62 7.63 40.26
C LEU A 597 -11.50 6.99 41.10
N SER A 598 -11.42 5.65 41.15
CA SER A 598 -10.41 4.90 41.90
C SER A 598 -8.98 5.22 41.46
N THR A 599 -8.77 5.40 40.17
CA THR A 599 -7.42 5.71 39.59
C THR A 599 -7.03 7.17 39.71
N VAL A 600 -7.98 8.05 40.02
CA VAL A 600 -7.77 9.51 40.11
C VAL A 600 -7.43 9.95 41.54
N ARG A 601 -8.01 9.27 42.54
CA ARG A 601 -8.01 9.70 43.93
C ARG A 601 -6.62 9.79 44.54
N ASP A 602 -5.75 8.86 44.19
CA ASP A 602 -4.41 8.74 44.78
C ASP A 602 -3.32 9.46 43.98
N ALA A 603 -3.69 10.24 42.95
CA ALA A 603 -2.75 11.01 42.17
C ALA A 603 -2.28 12.28 42.92
N ASP A 604 -0.96 12.58 42.83
CA ASP A 604 -0.37 13.77 43.43
C ASP A 604 -0.99 15.05 42.86
N GLN A 605 -1.40 15.01 41.60
CA GLN A 605 -2.04 16.10 40.91
C GLN A 605 -3.15 15.61 39.98
N ILE A 606 -4.26 16.31 39.99
CA ILE A 606 -5.38 16.09 39.08
C ILE A 606 -5.57 17.33 38.23
N VAL A 607 -5.76 17.13 36.92
CA VAL A 607 -6.08 18.18 35.95
C VAL A 607 -7.40 17.86 35.27
N VAL A 608 -8.33 18.81 35.30
CA VAL A 608 -9.60 18.73 34.58
C VAL A 608 -9.47 19.47 33.26
N LEU A 609 -9.50 18.70 32.15
CA LEU A 609 -9.53 19.27 30.80
C LEU A 609 -10.97 19.52 30.37
N ASP A 610 -11.24 20.70 29.84
CA ASP A 610 -12.51 21.05 29.20
C ASP A 610 -12.30 21.98 28.01
N GLY A 611 -12.83 21.56 26.83
CA GLY A 611 -12.70 22.31 25.59
C GLY A 611 -11.25 22.64 25.19
N GLY A 612 -10.30 21.76 25.53
CA GLY A 612 -8.88 21.92 25.20
C GLY A 612 -8.07 22.77 26.20
N HIS A 613 -8.64 23.22 27.29
CA HIS A 613 -7.98 24.01 28.34
C HIS A 613 -7.96 23.28 29.69
N ILE A 614 -7.00 23.62 30.54
CA ILE A 614 -7.03 23.23 31.94
C ILE A 614 -8.05 24.08 32.65
N ALA A 615 -9.19 23.48 33.04
CA ALA A 615 -10.27 24.16 33.74
C ALA A 615 -10.05 24.18 35.25
N GLU A 616 -9.54 23.08 35.84
CA GLU A 616 -9.27 22.93 37.25
C GLU A 616 -7.98 22.16 37.46
N ARG A 617 -7.25 22.43 38.54
CA ARG A 617 -6.01 21.75 38.92
C ARG A 617 -5.89 21.71 40.43
N GLY A 618 -5.52 20.56 41.00
CA GLY A 618 -5.30 20.38 42.44
C GLY A 618 -5.27 18.91 42.83
N THR A 619 -5.29 18.65 44.12
CA THR A 619 -5.47 17.31 44.70
C THR A 619 -6.94 16.89 44.72
N HIS A 620 -7.23 15.63 45.00
CA HIS A 620 -8.61 15.13 45.13
C HIS A 620 -9.45 15.94 46.14
N GLU A 621 -8.88 16.22 47.32
CA GLU A 621 -9.58 16.91 48.39
C GLU A 621 -9.82 18.38 48.04
N GLU A 622 -8.81 19.06 47.47
CA GLU A 622 -8.92 20.48 47.04
C GLU A 622 -10.00 20.64 45.98
N LEU A 623 -10.02 19.81 44.98
CA LEU A 623 -10.98 19.88 43.88
C LEU A 623 -12.40 19.49 44.29
N LEU A 624 -12.56 18.58 45.25
CA LEU A 624 -13.87 18.31 45.87
C LEU A 624 -14.37 19.52 46.68
N ALA A 625 -13.49 20.13 47.46
CA ALA A 625 -13.84 21.33 48.27
C ALA A 625 -14.24 22.52 47.40
N MET A 626 -13.63 22.68 46.21
CA MET A 626 -14.00 23.71 45.24
C MET A 626 -15.42 23.58 44.71
N GLY A 627 -16.00 22.34 44.74
CA GLY A 627 -17.36 22.09 44.28
C GLY A 627 -17.59 22.27 42.79
N GLY A 628 -16.52 22.33 42.01
CA GLY A 628 -16.49 22.66 40.58
C GLY A 628 -16.80 21.47 39.67
N ARG A 629 -16.19 21.44 38.50
CA ARG A 629 -16.38 20.41 37.44
C ARG A 629 -15.90 19.04 37.91
N TYR A 630 -14.76 18.97 38.61
CA TYR A 630 -14.29 17.72 39.21
C TYR A 630 -15.30 17.11 40.16
N ALA A 631 -15.83 17.90 41.11
CA ALA A 631 -16.84 17.44 42.04
C ALA A 631 -18.15 17.00 41.34
N ALA A 632 -18.49 17.62 40.21
CA ALA A 632 -19.63 17.19 39.38
C ALA A 632 -19.36 15.84 38.69
N LEU A 633 -18.13 15.58 38.18
CA LEU A 633 -17.74 14.31 37.60
C LEU A 633 -17.77 13.19 38.65
N VAL A 634 -17.22 13.41 39.83
CA VAL A 634 -17.21 12.48 40.96
C VAL A 634 -18.63 12.11 41.39
N ARG A 635 -19.54 13.09 41.51
CA ARG A 635 -20.95 12.83 41.86
C ARG A 635 -21.65 11.98 40.80
N ARG A 636 -21.39 12.20 39.55
CA ARG A 636 -21.98 11.42 38.45
C ARG A 636 -21.52 9.97 38.48
N ASP A 637 -20.24 9.71 38.75
CA ASP A 637 -19.67 8.36 38.85
C ASP A 637 -20.19 7.61 40.09
N SER A 638 -20.35 8.27 41.23
CA SER A 638 -20.87 7.68 42.46
C SER A 638 -22.38 7.31 42.36
N HIS A 639 -23.15 7.97 41.49
CA HIS A 639 -24.53 7.61 41.23
C HIS A 639 -24.72 6.41 40.25
N LEU A 640 -23.66 6.04 39.54
CA LEU A 640 -23.63 4.88 38.63
C LEU A 640 -23.12 3.60 39.35
N ALA A 641 -22.53 3.71 40.54
CA ALA A 641 -22.18 2.54 41.36
C ALA A 641 -23.47 1.92 41.94
N PRO A 642 -23.71 0.59 41.75
CA PRO A 642 -24.88 -0.07 42.35
C PRO A 642 -24.78 0.02 43.87
N VAL A 643 -25.80 0.60 44.49
CA VAL A 643 -26.00 0.58 45.97
C VAL A 643 -26.05 -0.88 46.37
N ALA A 644 -25.01 -1.38 47.06
CA ALA A 644 -25.06 -2.70 47.69
C ALA A 644 -26.26 -2.72 48.66
N PRO A 645 -27.14 -3.72 48.60
CA PRO A 645 -28.23 -3.80 49.56
C PRO A 645 -27.63 -3.91 50.95
N ALA A 646 -28.06 -3.01 51.83
CA ALA A 646 -27.74 -3.09 53.27
C ALA A 646 -28.31 -4.43 53.80
N VAL A 647 -27.42 -5.28 54.31
CA VAL A 647 -27.76 -6.50 55.04
C VAL A 647 -28.12 -6.15 56.49
#